data_716960e3541d2e353d21923cd5b16e8f
#
_entry.id   716960e3541d2e353d21923cd5b16e8f
#
_cell.length_a   1.000
_cell.length_b   1.000
_cell.length_c   1.000
_cell.angle_alpha   90.00
_cell.angle_beta   90.00
_cell.angle_gamma   90.00
#
_symmetry.space_group_name_H-M   'P 1'
#
loop_
_entity.id
_entity.type
_entity.pdbx_description
1 polymer ?
#
loop_
_entity_poly.entity_id
_entity_poly.type
_entity_poly.pdbx_seq_one_letter_code
_entity_poly.pdbx_strand_id
1 'polypeptide(L)'
;MIYLQLSLLALGAILLNHNLMISMLCIVIFLLITWKNKNLNARKTIICLIVFLAFFIRGAYEQKTNISHLKNVENNNLELVISDKLNVNGNYMSGIGRIGNEEVLINYKIKSEEEKNFFKEKFWGGKLSVVANIEDVPSKTNFYSFDYKKYNENRGIFKKVSINEISEVKHLDSLLFKFKTFRNRMALKIDENLTFDKSGYFQTLIFGDKSYLLRDEISSFKNLGTSHLLAISGLHIGVLISLIYFILLKLKVSVDYIEKIILITIPVYMLLSGASASVLRAGFMIIFYIIFRRKSIDKLDSLLLTFLILLFYNPLYTFNIGFQLSFFITFSLLMSESYIKTSRNKLHMSLRISIISTLASMPILLYNFYTIVYISVLSNIVLVPIFSIVLFPLVLISYIIFLLSAPIFNILCRPLLNFTFSIFDKLQEIFLYVKPLRIGKQSIFIIIVIFIVVVYIMTELNRFKYSKAAIGVFTVAIILIISSYIPREYIEEIKIGKENIYYIRENRNNMIINTSSNIKNFYTDYRKKDREYDIISEYDSLMNYEGKDRINYLLLTSAKKNKSEYAANLLANNLVNKIVVVDSVNRKLLELKDIAQYKKVEYIVLNNGTEMKFGSTSVFYYDKKVKVKNQDREFEIEVDD
;
A
#
# COMPACT_ATOMS: atom_id res chain seq x y z
N MET A 1 -31.18 -2.09 4.46
CA MET A 1 -31.06 -1.08 5.57
C MET A 1 -30.60 -1.69 6.91
N ILE A 2 -31.13 -2.83 7.35
CA ILE A 2 -30.73 -3.43 8.66
C ILE A 2 -29.25 -3.83 8.66
N TYR A 3 -28.73 -4.43 7.60
CA TYR A 3 -27.31 -4.81 7.51
C TYR A 3 -26.36 -3.61 7.61
N LEU A 4 -26.73 -2.42 7.09
CA LEU A 4 -25.96 -1.20 7.26
C LEU A 4 -25.88 -0.76 8.72
N GLN A 5 -27.03 -0.82 9.43
CA GLN A 5 -27.10 -0.51 10.85
C GLN A 5 -26.22 -1.47 11.67
N LEU A 6 -26.31 -2.77 11.39
CA LEU A 6 -25.51 -3.80 12.05
C LEU A 6 -24.01 -3.62 11.75
N SER A 7 -23.63 -3.26 10.52
CA SER A 7 -22.23 -3.03 10.15
C SER A 7 -21.63 -1.81 10.85
N LEU A 8 -22.39 -0.74 11.01
CA LEU A 8 -21.95 0.44 11.77
C LEU A 8 -21.78 0.14 13.25
N LEU A 9 -22.72 -0.62 13.84
CA LEU A 9 -22.61 -1.06 15.23
C LEU A 9 -21.43 -2.00 15.45
N ALA A 10 -21.22 -2.96 14.56
CA ALA A 10 -20.09 -3.89 14.62
C ALA A 10 -18.75 -3.14 14.57
N LEU A 11 -18.62 -2.21 13.62
CA LEU A 11 -17.42 -1.37 13.49
C LEU A 11 -17.22 -0.50 14.74
N GLY A 12 -18.28 0.16 15.22
CA GLY A 12 -18.24 0.96 16.45
C GLY A 12 -17.84 0.14 17.66
N ALA A 13 -18.37 -1.05 17.81
CA ALA A 13 -18.07 -1.97 18.92
C ALA A 13 -16.60 -2.40 18.94
N ILE A 14 -16.02 -2.76 17.79
CA ILE A 14 -14.58 -3.11 17.67
C ILE A 14 -13.71 -1.89 17.99
N LEU A 15 -14.05 -0.72 17.44
CA LEU A 15 -13.26 0.50 17.59
C LEU A 15 -13.32 1.12 18.99
N LEU A 16 -14.29 0.76 19.84
CA LEU A 16 -14.32 1.21 21.24
C LEU A 16 -13.01 0.91 21.97
N ASN A 17 -12.39 -0.22 21.66
CA ASN A 17 -11.16 -0.65 22.30
C ASN A 17 -9.90 0.02 21.70
N HIS A 18 -10.01 0.68 20.51
CA HIS A 18 -8.85 1.19 19.77
C HIS A 18 -8.91 2.70 19.52
N ASN A 19 -10.08 3.24 19.18
CA ASN A 19 -10.26 4.65 18.84
C ASN A 19 -11.68 5.12 19.20
N LEU A 20 -11.81 5.70 20.39
CA LEU A 20 -13.09 6.15 20.94
C LEU A 20 -13.80 7.18 20.02
N MET A 21 -13.06 8.09 19.38
CA MET A 21 -13.62 9.12 18.54
C MET A 21 -14.32 8.54 17.30
N ILE A 22 -13.67 7.61 16.59
CA ILE A 22 -14.27 6.96 15.40
C ILE A 22 -15.42 6.04 15.83
N SER A 23 -15.28 5.34 16.95
CA SER A 23 -16.34 4.53 17.51
C SER A 23 -17.61 5.32 17.82
N MET A 24 -17.47 6.45 18.53
CA MET A 24 -18.60 7.34 18.82
C MET A 24 -19.23 7.86 17.52
N LEU A 25 -18.45 8.21 16.51
CA LEU A 25 -18.97 8.62 15.21
C LEU A 25 -19.84 7.53 14.57
N CYS A 26 -19.39 6.27 14.58
CA CYS A 26 -20.16 5.15 14.04
C CYS A 26 -21.49 4.96 14.80
N ILE A 27 -21.46 5.08 16.13
CA ILE A 27 -22.65 4.97 16.99
C ILE A 27 -23.62 6.14 16.72
N VAL A 28 -23.12 7.38 16.60
CA VAL A 28 -23.96 8.55 16.28
C VAL A 28 -24.61 8.40 14.90
N ILE A 29 -23.87 7.96 13.89
CA ILE A 29 -24.42 7.71 12.54
C ILE A 29 -25.50 6.62 12.61
N PHE A 30 -25.26 5.54 13.36
CA PHE A 30 -26.27 4.49 13.60
C PHE A 30 -27.52 5.08 14.22
N LEU A 31 -27.40 5.88 15.29
CA LEU A 31 -28.54 6.52 15.96
C LEU A 31 -29.33 7.45 15.04
N LEU A 32 -28.64 8.25 14.22
CA LEU A 32 -29.27 9.14 13.24
C LEU A 32 -30.04 8.36 12.16
N ILE A 33 -29.49 7.27 11.66
CA ILE A 33 -30.16 6.41 10.67
C ILE A 33 -31.40 5.75 11.29
N THR A 34 -31.30 5.30 12.53
CA THR A 34 -32.43 4.65 13.24
C THR A 34 -33.54 5.64 13.57
N TRP A 35 -33.20 6.84 14.06
CA TRP A 35 -34.15 7.91 14.35
C TRP A 35 -34.92 8.35 13.09
N LYS A 36 -34.21 8.56 11.98
CA LYS A 36 -34.83 8.97 10.72
C LYS A 36 -35.79 7.92 10.16
N ASN A 37 -35.51 6.65 10.34
CA ASN A 37 -36.29 5.58 9.72
C ASN A 37 -37.46 5.09 10.58
N LYS A 38 -37.59 5.52 11.86
CA LYS A 38 -38.65 5.13 12.82
C LYS A 38 -38.96 3.63 12.89
N ASN A 39 -38.03 2.77 12.46
CA ASN A 39 -38.25 1.33 12.17
C ASN A 39 -37.66 0.41 13.26
N LEU A 40 -37.41 0.89 14.47
CA LEU A 40 -36.94 0.05 15.58
C LEU A 40 -38.13 -0.61 16.27
N ASN A 41 -38.41 -1.87 15.88
CA ASN A 41 -39.25 -2.73 16.66
C ASN A 41 -38.39 -3.43 17.74
N ALA A 42 -38.97 -3.83 18.85
CA ALA A 42 -38.25 -4.54 19.96
C ALA A 42 -37.32 -5.65 19.47
N ARG A 43 -37.78 -6.45 18.48
CA ARG A 43 -37.00 -7.54 17.89
C ARG A 43 -35.71 -7.02 17.19
N LYS A 44 -35.78 -5.89 16.46
CA LYS A 44 -34.62 -5.32 15.77
C LYS A 44 -33.65 -4.71 16.77
N THR A 45 -34.14 -4.08 17.82
CA THR A 45 -33.31 -3.54 18.91
C THR A 45 -32.52 -4.65 19.59
N ILE A 46 -33.18 -5.79 19.91
CA ILE A 46 -32.51 -6.96 20.50
C ILE A 46 -31.40 -7.48 19.55
N ILE A 47 -31.65 -7.58 18.24
CA ILE A 47 -30.65 -8.01 17.26
C ILE A 47 -29.46 -7.03 17.24
N CYS A 48 -29.71 -5.73 17.23
CA CYS A 48 -28.66 -4.70 17.29
C CYS A 48 -27.80 -4.83 18.56
N LEU A 49 -28.43 -5.06 19.71
CA LEU A 49 -27.73 -5.23 20.97
C LEU A 49 -26.88 -6.51 20.97
N ILE A 50 -27.43 -7.63 20.51
CA ILE A 50 -26.68 -8.90 20.38
C ILE A 50 -25.46 -8.72 19.46
N VAL A 51 -25.62 -8.10 18.29
CA VAL A 51 -24.52 -7.86 17.35
C VAL A 51 -23.47 -6.95 17.98
N PHE A 52 -23.89 -5.85 18.62
CA PHE A 52 -22.96 -4.96 19.31
C PHE A 52 -22.14 -5.69 20.37
N LEU A 53 -22.80 -6.45 21.27
CA LEU A 53 -22.13 -7.22 22.32
C LEU A 53 -21.20 -8.29 21.73
N ALA A 54 -21.64 -9.01 20.71
CA ALA A 54 -20.83 -10.05 20.05
C ALA A 54 -19.53 -9.47 19.45
N PHE A 55 -19.62 -8.33 18.75
CA PHE A 55 -18.44 -7.68 18.16
C PHE A 55 -17.58 -6.97 19.20
N PHE A 56 -18.18 -6.41 20.24
CA PHE A 56 -17.42 -5.85 21.36
C PHE A 56 -16.60 -6.93 22.08
N ILE A 57 -17.23 -8.05 22.43
CA ILE A 57 -16.54 -9.19 23.07
C ILE A 57 -15.46 -9.75 22.14
N ARG A 58 -15.77 -9.91 20.85
CA ARG A 58 -14.79 -10.40 19.85
C ARG A 58 -13.60 -9.47 19.70
N GLY A 59 -13.85 -8.14 19.67
CA GLY A 59 -12.81 -7.11 19.62
C GLY A 59 -11.95 -7.08 20.89
N ALA A 60 -12.57 -7.14 22.06
CA ALA A 60 -11.88 -7.19 23.34
C ALA A 60 -11.05 -8.49 23.50
N TYR A 61 -11.58 -9.62 23.04
CA TYR A 61 -10.85 -10.89 23.00
C TYR A 61 -9.61 -10.78 22.10
N GLU A 62 -9.76 -10.24 20.88
CA GLU A 62 -8.64 -10.04 19.97
C GLU A 62 -7.56 -9.15 20.58
N GLN A 63 -7.95 -8.03 21.17
CA GLN A 63 -6.99 -7.13 21.81
C GLN A 63 -6.21 -7.81 22.95
N LYS A 64 -6.88 -8.66 23.72
CA LYS A 64 -6.25 -9.40 24.82
C LYS A 64 -5.34 -10.53 24.33
N THR A 65 -5.69 -11.19 23.24
CA THR A 65 -4.95 -12.34 22.68
C THR A 65 -3.92 -11.96 21.66
N ASN A 66 -4.03 -10.78 21.03
CA ASN A 66 -3.08 -10.28 20.05
C ASN A 66 -1.84 -9.68 20.74
N ILE A 67 -1.12 -10.52 21.46
CA ILE A 67 0.14 -10.24 22.15
C ILE A 67 1.13 -11.37 21.88
N SER A 68 2.42 -11.06 21.92
CA SER A 68 3.45 -12.10 21.80
C SER A 68 3.82 -12.66 23.17
N HIS A 69 3.97 -13.95 23.22
CA HIS A 69 4.51 -14.69 24.37
C HIS A 69 6.00 -15.03 24.17
N LEU A 70 6.54 -14.79 22.98
CA LEU A 70 7.95 -15.03 22.68
C LEU A 70 8.83 -13.97 23.34
N LYS A 71 9.84 -14.41 24.08
CA LYS A 71 10.84 -13.52 24.67
C LYS A 71 11.96 -13.20 23.66
N ASN A 72 12.57 -12.04 23.81
CA ASN A 72 13.80 -11.72 23.07
C ASN A 72 14.92 -12.61 23.58
N VAL A 73 15.59 -13.30 22.69
CA VAL A 73 16.70 -14.23 22.99
C VAL A 73 17.75 -14.14 21.90
N GLU A 74 19.00 -14.36 22.26
CA GLU A 74 20.12 -14.41 21.33
C GLU A 74 20.66 -15.84 21.21
N ASN A 75 21.05 -16.22 20.00
CA ASN A 75 21.70 -17.50 19.66
C ASN A 75 20.97 -18.74 20.23
N ASN A 76 19.66 -18.77 20.12
CA ASN A 76 18.87 -19.90 20.63
C ASN A 76 18.52 -20.87 19.52
N ASN A 77 18.44 -22.16 19.89
CA ASN A 77 17.97 -23.22 19.00
C ASN A 77 16.43 -23.15 18.91
N LEU A 78 15.92 -22.98 17.70
CA LEU A 78 14.50 -22.77 17.43
C LEU A 78 14.03 -23.68 16.29
N GLU A 79 12.77 -24.14 16.40
CA GLU A 79 12.07 -24.73 15.27
C GLU A 79 11.15 -23.68 14.62
N LEU A 80 11.43 -23.38 13.35
CA LEU A 80 10.62 -22.49 12.52
C LEU A 80 9.79 -23.31 11.53
N VAL A 81 8.50 -23.11 11.55
CA VAL A 81 7.60 -23.66 10.52
C VAL A 81 7.38 -22.62 9.43
N ILE A 82 7.85 -22.91 8.24
CA ILE A 82 7.66 -22.08 7.06
C ILE A 82 6.47 -22.64 6.28
N SER A 83 5.40 -21.90 6.20
CA SER A 83 4.17 -22.36 5.54
C SER A 83 4.01 -21.87 4.10
N ASP A 84 4.91 -21.02 3.61
CA ASP A 84 4.91 -20.49 2.24
C ASP A 84 6.32 -20.22 1.73
N LYS A 85 6.46 -19.83 0.48
CA LYS A 85 7.75 -19.49 -0.14
C LYS A 85 8.44 -18.35 0.59
N LEU A 86 9.75 -18.50 0.81
CA LEU A 86 10.61 -17.43 1.28
C LEU A 86 11.07 -16.57 0.09
N ASN A 87 11.15 -15.27 0.31
CA ASN A 87 11.63 -14.33 -0.70
C ASN A 87 13.16 -14.25 -0.64
N VAL A 88 13.82 -14.79 -1.65
CA VAL A 88 15.28 -14.74 -1.83
C VAL A 88 15.64 -13.58 -2.74
N ASN A 89 16.42 -12.63 -2.22
CA ASN A 89 16.84 -11.44 -2.94
C ASN A 89 18.32 -11.14 -2.72
N GLY A 90 19.12 -11.33 -3.76
CA GLY A 90 20.57 -11.35 -3.62
C GLY A 90 20.99 -12.42 -2.62
N ASN A 91 21.76 -12.04 -1.62
CA ASN A 91 22.20 -12.92 -0.54
C ASN A 91 21.32 -12.83 0.73
N TYR A 92 20.11 -12.29 0.61
CA TYR A 92 19.18 -12.20 1.72
C TYR A 92 17.91 -12.99 1.46
N MET A 93 17.49 -13.72 2.47
CA MET A 93 16.23 -14.45 2.48
C MET A 93 15.31 -13.82 3.55
N SER A 94 14.07 -13.59 3.20
CA SER A 94 13.06 -13.04 4.11
C SER A 94 11.71 -13.67 3.89
N GLY A 95 10.87 -13.65 4.92
CA GLY A 95 9.51 -14.19 4.81
C GLY A 95 8.80 -14.20 6.15
N ILE A 96 7.73 -14.97 6.21
CA ILE A 96 6.96 -15.23 7.43
C ILE A 96 7.10 -16.70 7.80
N GLY A 97 7.43 -16.94 9.05
CA GLY A 97 7.41 -18.28 9.65
C GLY A 97 6.59 -18.28 10.91
N ARG A 98 6.53 -19.44 11.57
CA ARG A 98 5.81 -19.64 12.80
C ARG A 98 6.69 -20.34 13.81
N ILE A 99 6.68 -19.85 15.06
CA ILE A 99 7.24 -20.50 16.24
C ILE A 99 6.06 -20.87 17.13
N GLY A 100 5.79 -22.17 17.32
CA GLY A 100 4.56 -22.60 17.98
C GLY A 100 3.31 -22.09 17.28
N ASN A 101 2.54 -21.23 17.93
CA ASN A 101 1.32 -20.63 17.39
C ASN A 101 1.51 -19.19 16.89
N GLU A 102 2.69 -18.58 17.05
CA GLU A 102 2.92 -17.18 16.69
C GLU A 102 3.61 -17.05 15.34
N GLU A 103 3.10 -16.15 14.49
CA GLU A 103 3.77 -15.76 13.24
C GLU A 103 4.89 -14.77 13.54
N VAL A 104 6.03 -14.96 12.86
CA VAL A 104 7.24 -14.15 13.02
C VAL A 104 7.80 -13.76 11.66
N LEU A 105 8.42 -12.58 11.58
CA LEU A 105 9.21 -12.20 10.42
C LEU A 105 10.54 -12.94 10.45
N ILE A 106 10.99 -13.42 9.31
CA ILE A 106 12.26 -14.14 9.17
C ILE A 106 13.20 -13.33 8.31
N ASN A 107 14.45 -13.23 8.75
CA ASN A 107 15.55 -12.70 7.98
C ASN A 107 16.75 -13.64 8.10
N TYR A 108 17.39 -13.96 6.97
CA TYR A 108 18.58 -14.78 6.91
C TYR A 108 19.54 -14.27 5.84
N LYS A 109 20.85 -14.23 6.15
CA LYS A 109 21.89 -13.93 5.19
C LYS A 109 22.46 -15.23 4.65
N ILE A 110 22.14 -15.56 3.42
CA ILE A 110 22.57 -16.75 2.71
C ILE A 110 24.11 -16.79 2.62
N LYS A 111 24.69 -17.93 2.92
CA LYS A 111 26.15 -18.10 3.02
C LYS A 111 26.81 -18.60 1.73
N SER A 112 26.06 -19.36 0.88
CA SER A 112 26.59 -19.90 -0.36
C SER A 112 25.59 -19.82 -1.52
N GLU A 113 26.08 -19.95 -2.76
CA GLU A 113 25.21 -19.95 -3.95
C GLU A 113 24.39 -21.26 -4.04
N GLU A 114 24.90 -22.38 -3.52
CA GLU A 114 24.16 -23.64 -3.44
C GLU A 114 22.96 -23.51 -2.51
N GLU A 115 23.16 -22.92 -1.34
CA GLU A 115 22.11 -22.64 -0.37
C GLU A 115 21.05 -21.69 -0.97
N LYS A 116 21.48 -20.67 -1.71
CA LYS A 116 20.59 -19.75 -2.40
C LYS A 116 19.70 -20.46 -3.42
N ASN A 117 20.28 -21.32 -4.25
CA ASN A 117 19.54 -22.09 -5.22
C ASN A 117 18.59 -23.09 -4.55
N PHE A 118 18.99 -23.69 -3.43
CA PHE A 118 18.11 -24.55 -2.66
C PHE A 118 16.88 -23.81 -2.15
N PHE A 119 17.03 -22.65 -1.50
CA PHE A 119 15.89 -21.89 -0.99
C PHE A 119 15.05 -21.24 -2.09
N LYS A 120 15.64 -20.92 -3.23
CA LYS A 120 14.92 -20.32 -4.36
C LYS A 120 14.10 -21.34 -5.14
N GLU A 121 14.65 -22.55 -5.38
CA GLU A 121 14.12 -23.51 -6.35
C GLU A 121 13.56 -24.79 -5.73
N LYS A 122 14.07 -25.21 -4.57
CA LYS A 122 13.73 -26.52 -3.98
C LYS A 122 12.95 -26.43 -2.67
N PHE A 123 13.07 -25.33 -1.94
CA PHE A 123 12.39 -25.14 -0.66
C PHE A 123 11.10 -24.34 -0.79
N TRP A 124 9.99 -25.01 -0.62
CA TRP A 124 8.64 -24.43 -0.71
C TRP A 124 7.96 -24.28 0.63
N GLY A 125 8.71 -24.49 1.69
CA GLY A 125 8.27 -24.50 3.07
C GLY A 125 8.59 -25.84 3.74
N GLY A 126 8.45 -25.84 5.07
CA GLY A 126 8.85 -26.98 5.90
C GLY A 126 9.13 -26.54 7.32
N LYS A 127 9.77 -27.42 8.09
CA LYS A 127 10.36 -27.07 9.37
C LYS A 127 11.86 -26.83 9.19
N LEU A 128 12.33 -25.73 9.75
CA LEU A 128 13.75 -25.37 9.82
C LEU A 128 14.18 -25.44 11.28
N SER A 129 15.19 -26.23 11.60
CA SER A 129 15.91 -26.16 12.86
C SER A 129 17.02 -25.12 12.70
N VAL A 130 16.99 -24.05 13.48
CA VAL A 130 17.87 -22.89 13.29
C VAL A 130 18.45 -22.40 14.60
N VAL A 131 19.64 -21.83 14.53
CA VAL A 131 20.18 -20.95 15.58
C VAL A 131 19.85 -19.52 15.18
N ALA A 132 19.12 -18.81 16.03
CA ALA A 132 18.61 -17.51 15.66
C ALA A 132 18.44 -16.56 16.86
N ASN A 133 18.36 -15.28 16.57
CA ASN A 133 18.00 -14.22 17.51
C ASN A 133 16.55 -13.83 17.32
N ILE A 134 15.80 -13.71 18.41
CA ILE A 134 14.44 -13.17 18.42
C ILE A 134 14.48 -11.75 18.95
N GLU A 135 13.98 -10.81 18.15
CA GLU A 135 13.92 -9.39 18.45
C GLU A 135 12.51 -8.86 18.23
N ASP A 136 12.17 -7.73 18.82
CA ASP A 136 10.94 -7.02 18.47
C ASP A 136 11.00 -6.51 17.05
N VAL A 137 9.84 -6.46 16.37
CA VAL A 137 9.75 -5.77 15.08
C VAL A 137 10.12 -4.29 15.29
N PRO A 138 11.05 -3.73 14.50
CA PRO A 138 11.53 -2.37 14.71
C PRO A 138 10.39 -1.36 14.54
N SER A 139 10.34 -0.40 15.47
CA SER A 139 9.44 0.75 15.38
C SER A 139 9.83 1.66 14.20
N LYS A 140 8.93 2.56 13.82
CA LYS A 140 9.24 3.56 12.78
C LYS A 140 10.46 4.38 13.18
N THR A 141 11.35 4.59 12.23
CA THR A 141 12.60 5.30 12.44
C THR A 141 12.39 6.82 12.47
N ASN A 142 11.49 7.32 11.59
CA ASN A 142 11.21 8.74 11.45
C ASN A 142 9.71 9.02 11.66
N PHE A 143 9.36 10.24 12.04
CA PHE A 143 7.97 10.66 12.28
C PHE A 143 7.06 10.54 11.04
N TYR A 144 7.65 10.63 9.84
CA TYR A 144 6.94 10.51 8.55
C TYR A 144 6.99 9.10 7.96
N SER A 145 7.85 8.22 8.49
CA SER A 145 8.03 6.87 7.96
C SER A 145 6.80 6.00 8.23
N PHE A 146 6.59 5.01 7.36
CA PHE A 146 5.58 4.00 7.56
C PHE A 146 5.81 3.21 8.84
N ASP A 147 4.80 3.07 9.66
CA ASP A 147 4.86 2.33 10.92
C ASP A 147 4.80 0.82 10.67
N TYR A 148 5.98 0.24 10.35
CA TYR A 148 6.11 -1.18 10.03
C TYR A 148 5.79 -2.08 11.23
N LYS A 149 6.08 -1.63 12.45
CA LYS A 149 5.75 -2.32 13.68
C LYS A 149 4.23 -2.46 13.83
N LYS A 150 3.51 -1.34 13.81
CA LYS A 150 2.06 -1.30 13.92
C LYS A 150 1.35 -2.06 12.79
N TYR A 151 1.90 -2.01 11.58
CA TYR A 151 1.39 -2.78 10.44
C TYR A 151 1.46 -4.29 10.69
N ASN A 152 2.57 -4.79 11.25
CA ASN A 152 2.74 -6.20 11.56
C ASN A 152 1.94 -6.62 12.80
N GLU A 153 1.89 -5.79 13.85
CA GLU A 153 1.05 -6.02 15.03
C GLU A 153 -0.43 -6.22 14.65
N ASN A 154 -0.94 -5.40 13.70
CA ASN A 154 -2.30 -5.58 13.15
C ASN A 154 -2.47 -6.87 12.33
N ARG A 155 -1.41 -7.63 12.11
CA ARG A 155 -1.41 -8.95 11.46
C ARG A 155 -1.08 -10.07 12.45
N GLY A 156 -0.92 -9.75 13.74
CA GLY A 156 -0.51 -10.71 14.76
C GLY A 156 0.99 -11.05 14.75
N ILE A 157 1.82 -10.23 14.10
CA ILE A 157 3.26 -10.44 13.99
C ILE A 157 4.00 -9.41 14.83
N PHE A 158 4.61 -9.85 15.94
CA PHE A 158 5.28 -9.00 16.91
C PHE A 158 6.80 -9.13 16.90
N LYS A 159 7.29 -10.28 16.44
CA LYS A 159 8.71 -10.63 16.53
C LYS A 159 9.34 -10.82 15.16
N LYS A 160 10.63 -10.52 15.13
CA LYS A 160 11.52 -10.74 14.00
C LYS A 160 12.58 -11.74 14.42
N VAL A 161 12.80 -12.76 13.61
CA VAL A 161 13.80 -13.81 13.79
C VAL A 161 14.92 -13.59 12.80
N SER A 162 16.10 -13.28 13.31
CA SER A 162 17.33 -13.16 12.53
C SER A 162 18.09 -14.46 12.64
N ILE A 163 18.06 -15.27 11.57
CA ILE A 163 18.70 -16.59 11.56
C ILE A 163 20.21 -16.41 11.38
N ASN A 164 20.99 -17.06 12.24
CA ASN A 164 22.46 -17.11 12.19
C ASN A 164 22.93 -18.37 11.43
N GLU A 165 22.25 -19.50 11.68
CA GLU A 165 22.61 -20.80 11.09
C GLU A 165 21.36 -21.68 10.93
N ILE A 166 21.33 -22.46 9.86
CA ILE A 166 20.30 -23.47 9.60
C ILE A 166 20.96 -24.85 9.77
N SER A 167 20.49 -25.61 10.77
CA SER A 167 21.05 -26.91 11.10
C SER A 167 20.36 -28.05 10.36
N GLU A 168 19.04 -27.97 10.19
CA GLU A 168 18.26 -29.04 9.56
C GLU A 168 17.04 -28.49 8.84
N VAL A 169 16.69 -29.13 7.71
CA VAL A 169 15.49 -28.81 6.92
C VAL A 169 14.63 -30.05 6.80
N LYS A 170 13.38 -29.97 7.31
CA LYS A 170 12.39 -31.06 7.20
C LYS A 170 11.18 -30.62 6.39
N HIS A 171 10.71 -31.47 5.50
CA HIS A 171 9.47 -31.23 4.75
C HIS A 171 8.23 -31.49 5.61
N LEU A 172 7.19 -30.66 5.39
CA LEU A 172 5.87 -30.87 6.01
C LEU A 172 4.95 -31.63 5.06
N ASP A 173 4.18 -32.56 5.62
CA ASP A 173 3.24 -33.37 4.84
C ASP A 173 1.79 -33.10 5.27
N SER A 174 1.27 -31.91 4.88
CA SER A 174 -0.12 -31.54 5.06
C SER A 174 -0.78 -31.18 3.72
N LEU A 175 -2.10 -31.35 3.59
CA LEU A 175 -2.86 -31.01 2.38
C LEU A 175 -2.69 -29.53 1.99
N LEU A 176 -2.79 -28.63 2.95
CA LEU A 176 -2.59 -27.18 2.71
C LEU A 176 -1.16 -26.88 2.23
N PHE A 177 -0.19 -27.58 2.79
CA PHE A 177 1.19 -27.44 2.38
C PHE A 177 1.42 -27.95 0.95
N LYS A 178 0.87 -29.14 0.62
CA LYS A 178 0.91 -29.68 -0.76
C LYS A 178 0.31 -28.71 -1.77
N PHE A 179 -0.82 -28.06 -1.40
CA PHE A 179 -1.46 -27.05 -2.26
C PHE A 179 -0.58 -25.80 -2.45
N LYS A 180 0.01 -25.27 -1.38
CA LYS A 180 0.93 -24.12 -1.46
C LYS A 180 2.19 -24.46 -2.26
N THR A 181 2.75 -25.65 -2.05
CA THR A 181 3.88 -26.16 -2.83
C THR A 181 3.54 -26.27 -4.31
N PHE A 182 2.36 -26.80 -4.65
CA PHE A 182 1.86 -26.84 -6.02
C PHE A 182 1.77 -25.44 -6.63
N ARG A 183 1.15 -24.49 -5.92
CA ARG A 183 1.07 -23.08 -6.35
C ARG A 183 2.45 -22.50 -6.64
N ASN A 184 3.38 -22.64 -5.71
CA ASN A 184 4.73 -22.09 -5.81
C ASN A 184 5.55 -22.75 -6.92
N ARG A 185 5.41 -24.07 -7.14
CA ARG A 185 6.02 -24.77 -8.28
C ARG A 185 5.48 -24.28 -9.63
N MET A 186 4.17 -24.01 -9.72
CA MET A 186 3.59 -23.43 -10.92
C MET A 186 4.11 -22.03 -11.19
N ALA A 187 4.28 -21.23 -10.14
CA ALA A 187 4.86 -19.90 -10.23
C ALA A 187 6.34 -19.97 -10.70
N LEU A 188 7.13 -20.90 -10.20
CA LEU A 188 8.52 -21.07 -10.62
C LEU A 188 8.64 -21.53 -12.09
N LYS A 189 7.81 -22.48 -12.52
CA LYS A 189 7.78 -22.90 -13.93
C LYS A 189 7.58 -21.72 -14.88
N ILE A 190 6.79 -20.72 -14.48
CA ILE A 190 6.63 -19.47 -15.24
C ILE A 190 7.97 -18.72 -15.28
N ASP A 191 8.64 -18.55 -14.15
CA ASP A 191 9.90 -17.78 -14.06
C ASP A 191 11.03 -18.44 -14.88
N GLU A 192 11.14 -19.78 -14.83
CA GLU A 192 12.17 -20.55 -15.54
C GLU A 192 11.93 -20.63 -17.06
N ASN A 193 10.69 -20.81 -17.47
CA ASN A 193 10.37 -21.08 -18.88
C ASN A 193 9.95 -19.83 -19.65
N LEU A 194 9.51 -18.77 -18.96
CA LEU A 194 9.20 -17.50 -19.57
C LEU A 194 10.40 -16.56 -19.43
N THR A 195 11.38 -16.67 -20.33
CA THR A 195 12.42 -15.64 -20.56
C THR A 195 11.79 -14.38 -21.16
N PHE A 196 10.83 -13.82 -20.49
CA PHE A 196 9.95 -12.79 -20.96
C PHE A 196 9.99 -11.62 -19.94
N ASP A 197 10.31 -10.42 -20.40
CA ASP A 197 10.48 -9.25 -19.53
C ASP A 197 9.27 -8.96 -18.64
N LYS A 198 8.09 -9.44 -19.03
CA LYS A 198 6.80 -9.24 -18.34
C LYS A 198 6.30 -10.47 -17.57
N SER A 199 7.16 -11.47 -17.33
CA SER A 199 6.79 -12.67 -16.55
C SER A 199 6.26 -12.35 -15.15
N GLY A 200 6.74 -11.25 -14.53
CA GLY A 200 6.25 -10.76 -13.24
C GLY A 200 4.76 -10.44 -13.20
N TYR A 201 4.16 -10.06 -14.34
CA TYR A 201 2.71 -9.84 -14.41
C TYR A 201 1.91 -11.13 -14.27
N PHE A 202 2.40 -12.27 -14.81
CA PHE A 202 1.75 -13.56 -14.60
C PHE A 202 1.73 -13.95 -13.13
N GLN A 203 2.87 -13.78 -12.44
CA GLN A 203 2.97 -14.05 -11.01
C GLN A 203 1.99 -13.19 -10.21
N THR A 204 1.94 -11.91 -10.55
CA THR A 204 1.08 -10.93 -9.88
C THR A 204 -0.41 -11.18 -10.13
N LEU A 205 -0.80 -11.46 -11.37
CA LEU A 205 -2.22 -11.54 -11.77
C LEU A 205 -2.86 -12.90 -11.50
N ILE A 206 -2.07 -13.97 -11.49
CA ILE A 206 -2.58 -15.33 -11.26
C ILE A 206 -2.44 -15.71 -9.78
N PHE A 207 -1.27 -15.43 -9.17
CA PHE A 207 -0.93 -15.88 -7.82
C PHE A 207 -0.93 -14.77 -6.77
N GLY A 208 -1.06 -13.50 -7.18
CA GLY A 208 -1.02 -12.36 -6.27
C GLY A 208 0.38 -11.98 -5.78
N ASP A 209 1.44 -12.56 -6.34
CA ASP A 209 2.82 -12.33 -5.92
C ASP A 209 3.46 -11.19 -6.73
N LYS A 210 3.66 -10.04 -6.07
CA LYS A 210 4.25 -8.83 -6.66
C LYS A 210 5.78 -8.80 -6.59
N SER A 211 6.41 -9.79 -5.94
CA SER A 211 7.86 -9.80 -5.73
C SER A 211 8.67 -9.91 -7.03
N TYR A 212 8.02 -10.33 -8.10
CA TYR A 212 8.60 -10.47 -9.45
C TYR A 212 8.47 -9.21 -10.32
N LEU A 213 7.72 -8.20 -9.89
CA LEU A 213 7.62 -6.93 -10.61
C LEU A 213 8.80 -6.02 -10.29
N LEU A 214 9.21 -5.23 -11.29
CA LEU A 214 10.20 -4.19 -11.11
C LEU A 214 9.64 -3.06 -10.21
N ARG A 215 10.50 -2.44 -9.42
CA ARG A 215 10.10 -1.30 -8.57
C ARG A 215 9.55 -0.14 -9.38
N ASP A 216 10.14 0.14 -10.54
CA ASP A 216 9.69 1.20 -11.44
C ASP A 216 8.28 0.92 -11.98
N GLU A 217 7.96 -0.35 -12.28
CA GLU A 217 6.61 -0.76 -12.68
C GLU A 217 5.61 -0.49 -11.54
N ILE A 218 5.93 -0.96 -10.32
CA ILE A 218 5.07 -0.74 -9.14
C ILE A 218 4.88 0.76 -8.87
N SER A 219 5.94 1.56 -8.99
CA SER A 219 5.87 3.02 -8.78
C SER A 219 5.03 3.72 -9.84
N SER A 220 5.11 3.31 -11.10
CA SER A 220 4.28 3.82 -12.19
C SER A 220 2.78 3.60 -11.90
N PHE A 221 2.39 2.38 -11.54
CA PHE A 221 1.01 2.10 -11.15
C PHE A 221 0.55 2.90 -9.91
N LYS A 222 1.45 3.13 -8.94
CA LYS A 222 1.16 3.95 -7.76
C LYS A 222 0.91 5.42 -8.15
N ASN A 223 1.78 5.99 -8.97
CA ASN A 223 1.70 7.39 -9.40
C ASN A 223 0.47 7.67 -10.26
N LEU A 224 0.00 6.68 -11.02
CA LEU A 224 -1.21 6.76 -11.83
C LEU A 224 -2.51 6.46 -11.05
N GLY A 225 -2.41 6.01 -9.80
CA GLY A 225 -3.57 5.58 -8.99
C GLY A 225 -4.18 4.26 -9.46
N THR A 226 -3.45 3.49 -10.28
CA THR A 226 -3.88 2.21 -10.84
C THR A 226 -3.29 0.99 -10.11
N SER A 227 -2.70 1.18 -8.93
CA SER A 227 -2.12 0.09 -8.10
C SER A 227 -3.09 -1.06 -7.82
N HIS A 228 -4.40 -0.81 -7.88
CA HIS A 228 -5.43 -1.81 -7.71
C HIS A 228 -5.49 -2.82 -8.86
N LEU A 229 -4.92 -2.51 -10.04
CA LEU A 229 -4.77 -3.44 -11.16
C LEU A 229 -3.69 -4.51 -10.90
N LEU A 230 -2.66 -4.15 -10.13
CA LEU A 230 -1.62 -5.10 -9.70
C LEU A 230 -2.04 -5.94 -8.47
N ALA A 231 -3.14 -5.63 -7.84
CA ALA A 231 -3.69 -6.43 -6.77
C ALA A 231 -4.85 -7.25 -7.32
N ILE A 232 -4.88 -8.55 -7.03
CA ILE A 232 -6.06 -9.33 -7.40
C ILE A 232 -7.27 -8.73 -6.67
N SER A 233 -8.25 -8.30 -7.45
CA SER A 233 -9.37 -7.47 -6.98
C SER A 233 -10.72 -8.07 -7.38
N GLY A 234 -11.79 -7.44 -6.92
CA GLY A 234 -13.15 -7.80 -7.36
C GLY A 234 -13.37 -7.73 -8.87
N LEU A 235 -12.63 -6.85 -9.57
CA LEU A 235 -12.65 -6.76 -11.02
C LEU A 235 -12.12 -8.05 -11.67
N HIS A 236 -11.00 -8.59 -11.18
CA HIS A 236 -10.41 -9.84 -11.68
C HIS A 236 -11.36 -11.03 -11.48
N ILE A 237 -11.97 -11.13 -10.28
CA ILE A 237 -12.97 -12.18 -10.01
C ILE A 237 -14.19 -11.98 -10.92
N GLY A 238 -14.64 -10.75 -11.14
CA GLY A 238 -15.74 -10.45 -12.06
C GLY A 238 -15.44 -10.86 -13.50
N VAL A 239 -14.23 -10.60 -14.00
CA VAL A 239 -13.79 -11.02 -15.34
C VAL A 239 -13.71 -12.55 -15.43
N LEU A 240 -13.14 -13.22 -14.42
CA LEU A 240 -13.07 -14.69 -14.36
C LEU A 240 -14.47 -15.30 -14.44
N ILE A 241 -15.41 -14.81 -13.64
CA ILE A 241 -16.80 -15.28 -13.66
C ILE A 241 -17.45 -15.02 -14.99
N SER A 242 -17.27 -13.82 -15.55
CA SER A 242 -17.84 -13.46 -16.86
C SER A 242 -17.32 -14.38 -17.97
N LEU A 243 -16.05 -14.75 -17.91
CA LEU A 243 -15.44 -15.70 -18.84
C LEU A 243 -16.05 -17.10 -18.69
N ILE A 244 -16.19 -17.58 -17.45
CA ILE A 244 -16.82 -18.88 -17.15
C ILE A 244 -18.28 -18.88 -17.68
N TYR A 245 -19.05 -17.85 -17.37
CA TYR A 245 -20.43 -17.71 -17.88
C TYR A 245 -20.47 -17.72 -19.41
N PHE A 246 -19.61 -16.92 -20.05
CA PHE A 246 -19.58 -16.82 -21.51
C PHE A 246 -19.27 -18.16 -22.18
N ILE A 247 -18.26 -18.89 -21.69
CA ILE A 247 -17.86 -20.19 -22.25
C ILE A 247 -18.95 -21.23 -22.03
N LEU A 248 -19.46 -21.36 -20.80
CA LEU A 248 -20.42 -22.40 -20.44
C LEU A 248 -21.79 -22.15 -21.07
N LEU A 249 -22.22 -20.89 -21.21
CA LEU A 249 -23.45 -20.57 -21.96
C LEU A 249 -23.33 -20.92 -23.44
N LYS A 250 -22.16 -20.70 -24.07
CA LYS A 250 -21.92 -21.14 -25.46
C LYS A 250 -21.93 -22.67 -25.59
N LEU A 251 -21.54 -23.39 -24.56
CA LEU A 251 -21.63 -24.84 -24.45
C LEU A 251 -23.05 -25.32 -24.08
N LYS A 252 -24.05 -24.40 -24.05
CA LYS A 252 -25.47 -24.66 -23.71
C LYS A 252 -25.66 -25.22 -22.29
N VAL A 253 -24.77 -24.96 -21.37
CA VAL A 253 -24.90 -25.34 -19.95
C VAL A 253 -25.93 -24.40 -19.30
N SER A 254 -26.89 -24.96 -18.53
CA SER A 254 -27.89 -24.14 -17.85
C SER A 254 -27.30 -23.27 -16.73
N VAL A 255 -27.93 -22.12 -16.49
CA VAL A 255 -27.46 -21.12 -15.49
C VAL A 255 -27.31 -21.73 -14.10
N ASP A 256 -28.20 -22.63 -13.68
CA ASP A 256 -28.11 -23.29 -12.37
C ASP A 256 -26.85 -24.16 -12.22
N TYR A 257 -26.41 -24.85 -13.29
CA TYR A 257 -25.14 -25.59 -13.28
C TYR A 257 -23.95 -24.65 -13.31
N ILE A 258 -24.00 -23.55 -14.07
CA ILE A 258 -22.96 -22.52 -14.12
C ILE A 258 -22.75 -21.95 -12.71
N GLU A 259 -23.82 -21.61 -11.99
CA GLU A 259 -23.74 -21.10 -10.62
C GLU A 259 -23.11 -22.11 -9.66
N LYS A 260 -23.42 -23.40 -9.77
CA LYS A 260 -22.76 -24.47 -8.99
C LYS A 260 -21.26 -24.55 -9.28
N ILE A 261 -20.86 -24.46 -10.55
CA ILE A 261 -19.46 -24.46 -10.95
C ILE A 261 -18.74 -23.24 -10.35
N ILE A 262 -19.37 -22.06 -10.40
CA ILE A 262 -18.82 -20.83 -9.83
C ILE A 262 -18.63 -20.96 -8.30
N LEU A 263 -19.59 -21.55 -7.58
CA LEU A 263 -19.51 -21.78 -6.14
C LEU A 263 -18.32 -22.69 -5.74
N ILE A 264 -17.84 -23.54 -6.63
CA ILE A 264 -16.66 -24.38 -6.45
C ILE A 264 -15.38 -23.63 -6.90
N THR A 265 -15.44 -22.96 -8.05
CA THR A 265 -14.27 -22.32 -8.64
C THR A 265 -13.80 -21.10 -7.84
N ILE A 266 -14.72 -20.31 -7.28
CA ILE A 266 -14.35 -19.10 -6.51
C ILE A 266 -13.50 -19.43 -5.27
N PRO A 267 -13.89 -20.36 -4.37
CA PRO A 267 -13.05 -20.71 -3.22
C PRO A 267 -11.65 -21.22 -3.63
N VAL A 268 -11.57 -22.03 -4.69
CA VAL A 268 -10.28 -22.51 -5.22
C VAL A 268 -9.43 -21.33 -5.69
N TYR A 269 -10.02 -20.40 -6.45
CA TYR A 269 -9.29 -19.21 -6.91
C TYR A 269 -8.88 -18.28 -5.77
N MET A 270 -9.72 -18.13 -4.74
CA MET A 270 -9.37 -17.37 -3.54
C MET A 270 -8.13 -17.93 -2.85
N LEU A 271 -8.01 -19.25 -2.75
CA LEU A 271 -6.84 -19.92 -2.18
C LEU A 271 -5.60 -19.76 -3.10
N LEU A 272 -5.75 -19.95 -4.40
CA LEU A 272 -4.68 -19.78 -5.39
C LEU A 272 -4.08 -18.38 -5.37
N SER A 273 -4.94 -17.37 -5.24
CA SER A 273 -4.55 -15.95 -5.26
C SER A 273 -4.06 -15.42 -3.91
N GLY A 274 -3.86 -16.28 -2.90
CA GLY A 274 -3.32 -15.90 -1.59
C GLY A 274 -4.31 -15.25 -0.64
N ALA A 275 -5.64 -15.38 -0.89
CA ALA A 275 -6.73 -14.98 0.01
C ALA A 275 -6.59 -13.55 0.59
N SER A 276 -6.15 -12.57 -0.22
CA SER A 276 -6.09 -11.17 0.21
C SER A 276 -7.49 -10.65 0.59
N ALA A 277 -7.55 -9.61 1.44
CA ALA A 277 -8.82 -9.03 1.91
C ALA A 277 -9.76 -8.62 0.75
N SER A 278 -9.21 -8.12 -0.36
CA SER A 278 -10.00 -7.76 -1.56
C SER A 278 -10.58 -8.98 -2.28
N VAL A 279 -9.81 -10.07 -2.34
CA VAL A 279 -10.24 -11.34 -2.94
C VAL A 279 -11.31 -11.99 -2.08
N LEU A 280 -11.09 -12.06 -0.76
CA LEU A 280 -12.08 -12.62 0.19
C LEU A 280 -13.40 -11.84 0.11
N ARG A 281 -13.37 -10.51 0.11
CA ARG A 281 -14.57 -9.69 -0.04
C ARG A 281 -15.33 -10.04 -1.31
N ALA A 282 -14.65 -10.03 -2.46
CA ALA A 282 -15.31 -10.25 -3.74
C ALA A 282 -15.85 -11.67 -3.88
N GLY A 283 -15.09 -12.66 -3.44
CA GLY A 283 -15.51 -14.06 -3.45
C GLY A 283 -16.70 -14.31 -2.55
N PHE A 284 -16.67 -13.90 -1.28
CA PHE A 284 -17.81 -14.07 -0.37
C PHE A 284 -19.05 -13.29 -0.82
N MET A 285 -18.88 -12.05 -1.32
CA MET A 285 -19.99 -11.26 -1.82
C MET A 285 -20.73 -11.99 -2.96
N ILE A 286 -20.01 -12.62 -3.90
CA ILE A 286 -20.61 -13.36 -5.00
C ILE A 286 -21.23 -14.67 -4.51
N ILE A 287 -20.55 -15.40 -3.62
CA ILE A 287 -21.10 -16.62 -3.01
C ILE A 287 -22.43 -16.32 -2.32
N PHE A 288 -22.47 -15.28 -1.49
CA PHE A 288 -23.71 -14.89 -0.79
C PHE A 288 -24.78 -14.39 -1.77
N TYR A 289 -24.40 -13.63 -2.80
CA TYR A 289 -25.33 -13.21 -3.82
C TYR A 289 -25.98 -14.41 -4.55
N ILE A 290 -25.20 -15.40 -4.94
CA ILE A 290 -25.73 -16.63 -5.59
C ILE A 290 -26.62 -17.43 -4.62
N ILE A 291 -26.14 -17.67 -3.38
CA ILE A 291 -26.88 -18.50 -2.40
C ILE A 291 -28.20 -17.82 -1.98
N PHE A 292 -28.19 -16.51 -1.78
CA PHE A 292 -29.32 -15.78 -1.22
C PHE A 292 -30.15 -15.02 -2.26
N ARG A 293 -29.82 -15.10 -3.57
CA ARG A 293 -30.57 -14.46 -4.66
C ARG A 293 -32.07 -14.74 -4.60
N ARG A 294 -32.43 -15.97 -4.25
CA ARG A 294 -33.85 -16.39 -4.13
C ARG A 294 -34.54 -15.80 -2.89
N LYS A 295 -33.81 -15.26 -1.92
CA LYS A 295 -34.31 -14.63 -0.67
C LYS A 295 -34.37 -13.10 -0.75
N SER A 296 -34.33 -12.51 -1.96
CA SER A 296 -34.34 -11.06 -2.18
C SER A 296 -33.24 -10.27 -1.49
N ILE A 297 -32.09 -10.90 -1.25
CA ILE A 297 -30.87 -10.20 -0.79
C ILE A 297 -30.24 -9.53 -1.99
N ASP A 298 -30.09 -8.20 -1.90
CA ASP A 298 -29.49 -7.40 -2.95
C ASP A 298 -27.93 -7.38 -2.84
N LYS A 299 -27.29 -6.70 -3.79
CA LYS A 299 -25.83 -6.60 -3.84
C LYS A 299 -25.25 -5.88 -2.63
N LEU A 300 -25.96 -4.85 -2.13
CA LEU A 300 -25.53 -4.07 -0.96
C LEU A 300 -25.60 -4.93 0.31
N ASP A 301 -26.69 -5.68 0.48
CA ASP A 301 -26.86 -6.57 1.62
C ASP A 301 -25.80 -7.69 1.61
N SER A 302 -25.47 -8.24 0.42
CA SER A 302 -24.39 -9.23 0.27
C SER A 302 -23.01 -8.65 0.63
N LEU A 303 -22.74 -7.39 0.27
CA LEU A 303 -21.51 -6.69 0.68
C LEU A 303 -21.44 -6.52 2.21
N LEU A 304 -22.52 -6.04 2.81
CA LEU A 304 -22.58 -5.76 4.25
C LEU A 304 -22.53 -7.04 5.08
N LEU A 305 -23.16 -8.12 4.62
CA LEU A 305 -23.06 -9.45 5.24
C LEU A 305 -21.61 -9.97 5.18
N THR A 306 -20.96 -9.81 4.02
CA THR A 306 -19.53 -10.15 3.86
C THR A 306 -18.66 -9.35 4.82
N PHE A 307 -18.94 -8.05 4.97
CA PHE A 307 -18.24 -7.18 5.91
C PHE A 307 -18.35 -7.69 7.35
N LEU A 308 -19.56 -7.99 7.80
CA LEU A 308 -19.80 -8.52 9.15
C LEU A 308 -19.05 -9.84 9.39
N ILE A 309 -19.11 -10.78 8.45
CA ILE A 309 -18.45 -12.08 8.58
C ILE A 309 -16.92 -11.92 8.63
N LEU A 310 -16.34 -11.14 7.76
CA LEU A 310 -14.89 -10.93 7.75
C LEU A 310 -14.39 -10.18 8.99
N LEU A 311 -15.14 -9.19 9.49
CA LEU A 311 -14.79 -8.50 10.72
C LEU A 311 -14.96 -9.39 11.97
N PHE A 312 -15.94 -10.29 11.98
CA PHE A 312 -16.09 -11.24 13.07
C PHE A 312 -14.96 -12.28 13.06
N TYR A 313 -14.55 -12.73 11.88
CA TYR A 313 -13.40 -13.63 11.71
C TYR A 313 -12.11 -12.97 12.20
N ASN A 314 -11.81 -11.76 11.71
CA ASN A 314 -10.63 -11.01 12.12
C ASN A 314 -10.94 -9.52 12.32
N PRO A 315 -11.12 -9.03 13.58
CA PRO A 315 -11.37 -7.62 13.88
C PRO A 315 -10.26 -6.67 13.40
N LEU A 316 -9.02 -7.15 13.30
CA LEU A 316 -7.86 -6.35 12.88
C LEU A 316 -7.92 -5.96 11.39
N TYR A 317 -8.80 -6.57 10.60
CA TYR A 317 -9.07 -6.10 9.23
C TYR A 317 -9.55 -4.64 9.18
N THR A 318 -10.12 -4.14 10.29
CA THR A 318 -10.48 -2.72 10.43
C THR A 318 -9.30 -1.79 10.15
N PHE A 319 -8.07 -2.20 10.48
CA PHE A 319 -6.84 -1.43 10.29
C PHE A 319 -6.11 -1.74 8.98
N ASN A 320 -6.60 -2.68 8.18
CA ASN A 320 -6.00 -3.03 6.91
C ASN A 320 -6.47 -2.06 5.80
N ILE A 321 -5.54 -1.28 5.24
CA ILE A 321 -5.83 -0.27 4.21
C ILE A 321 -6.51 -0.89 2.98
N GLY A 322 -6.07 -2.08 2.56
CA GLY A 322 -6.66 -2.80 1.43
C GLY A 322 -8.11 -3.21 1.71
N PHE A 323 -8.43 -3.63 2.94
CA PHE A 323 -9.79 -3.91 3.38
C PHE A 323 -10.64 -2.64 3.37
N GLN A 324 -10.17 -1.55 3.99
CA GLN A 324 -10.86 -0.27 4.03
C GLN A 324 -11.21 0.25 2.62
N LEU A 325 -10.20 0.34 1.73
CA LEU A 325 -10.39 0.78 0.34
C LEU A 325 -11.36 -0.13 -0.42
N SER A 326 -11.18 -1.44 -0.29
CA SER A 326 -11.99 -2.41 -1.03
C SER A 326 -13.47 -2.35 -0.65
N PHE A 327 -13.78 -2.27 0.65
CA PHE A 327 -15.16 -2.17 1.12
C PHE A 327 -15.77 -0.79 0.87
N PHE A 328 -15.05 0.28 1.19
CA PHE A 328 -15.62 1.63 1.09
C PHE A 328 -15.85 2.07 -0.36
N ILE A 329 -14.93 1.75 -1.28
CA ILE A 329 -15.14 2.03 -2.72
C ILE A 329 -16.33 1.23 -3.25
N THR A 330 -16.44 -0.07 -2.94
CA THR A 330 -17.57 -0.88 -3.41
C THR A 330 -18.90 -0.40 -2.82
N PHE A 331 -18.92 -0.06 -1.54
CA PHE A 331 -20.09 0.55 -0.89
C PHE A 331 -20.51 1.84 -1.60
N SER A 332 -19.56 2.72 -1.89
CA SER A 332 -19.82 3.99 -2.57
C SER A 332 -20.35 3.81 -3.98
N LEU A 333 -19.83 2.84 -4.74
CA LEU A 333 -20.33 2.49 -6.07
C LEU A 333 -21.76 1.95 -6.03
N LEU A 334 -22.08 1.08 -5.06
CA LEU A 334 -23.43 0.54 -4.89
C LEU A 334 -24.41 1.62 -4.42
N MET A 335 -23.99 2.51 -3.52
CA MET A 335 -24.80 3.66 -3.09
C MET A 335 -25.06 4.66 -4.21
N SER A 336 -24.20 4.71 -5.22
CA SER A 336 -24.33 5.60 -6.40
C SER A 336 -24.83 4.87 -7.64
N GLU A 337 -25.41 3.68 -7.49
CA GLU A 337 -25.80 2.81 -8.63
C GLU A 337 -26.79 3.50 -9.58
N SER A 338 -27.78 4.24 -9.05
CA SER A 338 -28.74 4.97 -9.88
C SER A 338 -28.07 6.02 -10.76
N TYR A 339 -27.13 6.80 -10.17
CA TYR A 339 -26.33 7.78 -10.91
C TYR A 339 -25.47 7.13 -12.00
N ILE A 340 -24.85 5.98 -11.70
CA ILE A 340 -24.01 5.25 -12.67
C ILE A 340 -24.85 4.71 -13.82
N LYS A 341 -25.99 4.09 -13.54
CA LYS A 341 -26.86 3.46 -14.54
C LYS A 341 -27.50 4.44 -15.54
N THR A 342 -27.70 5.70 -15.17
CA THR A 342 -28.24 6.73 -16.07
C THR A 342 -27.18 7.31 -17.02
N SER A 343 -26.03 6.68 -17.16
CA SER A 343 -24.99 7.09 -18.10
C SER A 343 -25.43 6.93 -19.55
N ARG A 344 -25.12 7.93 -20.40
CA ARG A 344 -25.47 7.95 -21.82
C ARG A 344 -24.77 6.87 -22.64
N ASN A 345 -23.51 6.57 -22.31
CA ASN A 345 -22.70 5.57 -23.00
C ASN A 345 -21.68 4.94 -22.03
N LYS A 346 -20.93 3.94 -22.51
CA LYS A 346 -19.93 3.21 -21.70
C LYS A 346 -18.80 4.10 -21.20
N LEU A 347 -18.33 5.07 -22.01
CA LEU A 347 -17.29 6.01 -21.62
C LEU A 347 -17.76 6.93 -20.48
N HIS A 348 -18.98 7.45 -20.58
CA HIS A 348 -19.58 8.27 -19.54
C HIS A 348 -19.82 7.47 -18.25
N MET A 349 -20.17 6.18 -18.37
CA MET A 349 -20.28 5.27 -17.22
C MET A 349 -18.91 5.06 -16.55
N SER A 350 -17.86 4.82 -17.34
CA SER A 350 -16.48 4.67 -16.84
C SER A 350 -15.99 5.93 -16.13
N LEU A 351 -16.29 7.11 -16.67
CA LEU A 351 -15.97 8.39 -16.03
C LEU A 351 -16.67 8.53 -14.67
N ARG A 352 -17.96 8.25 -14.56
CA ARG A 352 -18.71 8.31 -13.31
C ARG A 352 -18.17 7.33 -12.27
N ILE A 353 -17.88 6.09 -12.67
CA ILE A 353 -17.25 5.08 -11.79
C ILE A 353 -15.90 5.58 -11.29
N SER A 354 -15.07 6.14 -12.17
CA SER A 354 -13.74 6.62 -11.81
C SER A 354 -13.80 7.81 -10.84
N ILE A 355 -14.68 8.78 -11.06
CA ILE A 355 -14.89 9.92 -10.15
C ILE A 355 -15.34 9.43 -8.76
N ILE A 356 -16.34 8.56 -8.70
CA ILE A 356 -16.85 8.03 -7.43
C ILE A 356 -15.75 7.26 -6.68
N SER A 357 -15.01 6.39 -7.38
CA SER A 357 -13.94 5.61 -6.78
C SER A 357 -12.81 6.49 -6.25
N THR A 358 -12.42 7.53 -6.99
CA THR A 358 -11.39 8.49 -6.57
C THR A 358 -11.83 9.28 -5.35
N LEU A 359 -13.07 9.80 -5.34
CA LEU A 359 -13.62 10.50 -4.19
C LEU A 359 -13.73 9.59 -2.96
N ALA A 360 -14.21 8.36 -3.14
CA ALA A 360 -14.33 7.39 -2.04
C ALA A 360 -12.97 7.01 -1.45
N SER A 361 -11.94 6.83 -2.27
CA SER A 361 -10.60 6.48 -1.78
C SER A 361 -9.87 7.65 -1.09
N MET A 362 -10.23 8.89 -1.41
CA MET A 362 -9.53 10.10 -0.99
C MET A 362 -9.28 10.21 0.53
N PRO A 363 -10.27 10.04 1.44
CA PRO A 363 -10.03 10.17 2.88
C PRO A 363 -9.00 9.15 3.39
N ILE A 364 -9.08 7.91 2.91
CA ILE A 364 -8.19 6.81 3.31
C ILE A 364 -6.77 7.05 2.78
N LEU A 365 -6.63 7.50 1.52
CA LEU A 365 -5.34 7.80 0.91
C LEU A 365 -4.67 9.02 1.56
N LEU A 366 -5.43 10.07 1.86
CA LEU A 366 -4.92 11.24 2.58
C LEU A 366 -4.43 10.90 3.98
N TYR A 367 -5.14 10.04 4.71
CA TYR A 367 -4.73 9.64 6.04
C TYR A 367 -3.42 8.82 6.05
N ASN A 368 -3.25 7.91 5.06
CA ASN A 368 -2.14 6.95 5.06
C ASN A 368 -0.95 7.40 4.18
N PHE A 369 -1.19 8.14 3.10
CA PHE A 369 -0.17 8.46 2.09
C PHE A 369 0.02 9.96 1.85
N TYR A 370 -0.82 10.83 2.42
CA TYR A 370 -0.73 12.28 2.38
C TYR A 370 -0.83 12.90 0.97
N THR A 371 -1.29 12.13 -0.01
CA THR A 371 -1.34 12.53 -1.43
C THR A 371 -2.71 12.26 -2.05
N ILE A 372 -3.03 13.02 -3.10
CA ILE A 372 -4.19 12.79 -3.97
C ILE A 372 -3.69 12.55 -5.39
N VAL A 373 -4.05 11.40 -5.95
CA VAL A 373 -3.74 11.03 -7.33
C VAL A 373 -4.92 11.43 -8.22
N TYR A 374 -5.04 12.71 -8.57
CA TYR A 374 -6.18 13.22 -9.36
C TYR A 374 -6.19 12.71 -10.80
N ILE A 375 -5.01 12.41 -11.37
CA ILE A 375 -4.88 11.82 -12.70
C ILE A 375 -5.54 10.44 -12.79
N SER A 376 -5.76 9.77 -11.65
CA SER A 376 -6.42 8.47 -11.59
C SER A 376 -7.80 8.46 -12.25
N VAL A 377 -8.50 9.60 -12.28
CA VAL A 377 -9.79 9.71 -12.96
C VAL A 377 -9.65 9.44 -14.46
N LEU A 378 -8.65 10.04 -15.10
CA LEU A 378 -8.41 9.87 -16.54
C LEU A 378 -7.69 8.56 -16.84
N SER A 379 -6.65 8.22 -16.09
CA SER A 379 -5.90 6.97 -16.29
C SER A 379 -6.81 5.74 -16.16
N ASN A 380 -7.72 5.72 -15.19
CA ASN A 380 -8.66 4.61 -15.02
C ASN A 380 -9.64 4.45 -16.19
N ILE A 381 -10.06 5.54 -16.85
CA ILE A 381 -10.96 5.46 -18.00
C ILE A 381 -10.30 4.71 -19.16
N VAL A 382 -8.99 4.86 -19.32
CA VAL A 382 -8.23 4.24 -20.42
C VAL A 382 -7.64 2.90 -19.99
N LEU A 383 -6.92 2.87 -18.88
CA LEU A 383 -6.12 1.69 -18.49
C LEU A 383 -6.98 0.56 -17.93
N VAL A 384 -8.04 0.86 -17.16
CA VAL A 384 -8.89 -0.21 -16.55
C VAL A 384 -9.62 -1.05 -17.60
N PRO A 385 -10.28 -0.50 -18.62
CA PRO A 385 -10.90 -1.31 -19.67
C PRO A 385 -9.90 -2.16 -20.46
N ILE A 386 -8.75 -1.60 -20.84
CA ILE A 386 -7.71 -2.34 -21.56
C ILE A 386 -7.19 -3.49 -20.70
N PHE A 387 -6.93 -3.22 -19.44
CA PHE A 387 -6.44 -4.22 -18.50
C PHE A 387 -7.47 -5.33 -18.26
N SER A 388 -8.74 -4.99 -18.02
CA SER A 388 -9.78 -5.95 -17.65
C SER A 388 -10.37 -6.74 -18.82
N ILE A 389 -10.45 -6.13 -20.02
CA ILE A 389 -11.07 -6.75 -21.19
C ILE A 389 -10.03 -7.46 -22.07
N VAL A 390 -8.79 -6.96 -22.10
CA VAL A 390 -7.75 -7.49 -23.00
C VAL A 390 -6.65 -8.19 -22.23
N LEU A 391 -5.92 -7.46 -21.38
CA LEU A 391 -4.71 -7.96 -20.72
C LEU A 391 -4.99 -9.15 -19.79
N PHE A 392 -5.89 -8.98 -18.84
CA PHE A 392 -6.15 -10.02 -17.84
C PHE A 392 -6.74 -11.32 -18.44
N PRO A 393 -7.75 -11.29 -19.33
CA PRO A 393 -8.20 -12.50 -20.04
C PRO A 393 -7.10 -13.15 -20.88
N LEU A 394 -6.27 -12.33 -21.56
CA LEU A 394 -5.15 -12.84 -22.35
C LEU A 394 -4.13 -13.56 -21.48
N VAL A 395 -3.78 -13.00 -20.30
CA VAL A 395 -2.89 -13.63 -19.33
C VAL A 395 -3.47 -14.95 -18.84
N LEU A 396 -4.77 -15.00 -18.49
CA LEU A 396 -5.43 -16.26 -18.04
C LEU A 396 -5.42 -17.34 -19.11
N ILE A 397 -5.82 -17.00 -20.33
CA ILE A 397 -5.85 -17.94 -21.46
C ILE A 397 -4.43 -18.41 -21.81
N SER A 398 -3.50 -17.48 -21.88
CA SER A 398 -2.08 -17.79 -22.15
C SER A 398 -1.48 -18.68 -21.09
N TYR A 399 -1.86 -18.53 -19.82
CA TYR A 399 -1.42 -19.40 -18.74
C TYR A 399 -1.94 -20.84 -18.92
N ILE A 400 -3.19 -21.00 -19.29
CA ILE A 400 -3.76 -22.33 -19.59
C ILE A 400 -3.03 -22.98 -20.76
N ILE A 401 -2.77 -22.22 -21.84
CA ILE A 401 -2.01 -22.70 -22.99
C ILE A 401 -0.58 -23.08 -22.60
N PHE A 402 0.07 -22.29 -21.75
CA PHE A 402 1.41 -22.60 -21.21
C PHE A 402 1.44 -23.93 -20.45
N LEU A 403 0.43 -24.20 -19.62
CA LEU A 403 0.33 -25.47 -18.89
C LEU A 403 0.13 -26.68 -19.81
N LEU A 404 -0.55 -26.48 -20.95
CA LEU A 404 -0.81 -27.54 -21.93
C LEU A 404 0.40 -27.75 -22.86
N SER A 405 1.01 -26.67 -23.32
CA SER A 405 2.11 -26.72 -24.29
C SER A 405 2.93 -25.44 -24.28
N ALA A 406 4.12 -25.49 -23.69
CA ALA A 406 5.07 -24.38 -23.71
C ALA A 406 5.50 -23.94 -25.14
N PRO A 407 5.70 -24.82 -26.12
CA PRO A 407 5.97 -24.42 -27.52
C PRO A 407 4.84 -23.58 -28.12
N ILE A 408 3.58 -24.00 -27.95
CA ILE A 408 2.42 -23.25 -28.47
C ILE A 408 2.32 -21.88 -27.81
N PHE A 409 2.58 -21.80 -26.50
CA PHE A 409 2.65 -20.53 -25.78
C PHE A 409 3.68 -19.59 -26.40
N ASN A 410 4.91 -20.07 -26.65
CA ASN A 410 6.00 -19.26 -27.17
C ASN A 410 5.72 -18.72 -28.59
N ILE A 411 5.03 -19.51 -29.43
CA ILE A 411 4.73 -19.13 -30.83
C ILE A 411 3.54 -18.18 -30.90
N LEU A 412 2.46 -18.43 -30.17
CA LEU A 412 1.21 -17.70 -30.30
C LEU A 412 1.00 -16.63 -29.22
N CYS A 413 1.19 -17.03 -27.95
CA CYS A 413 0.80 -16.15 -26.82
C CYS A 413 1.86 -15.11 -26.51
N ARG A 414 3.12 -15.48 -26.51
CA ARG A 414 4.23 -14.61 -26.16
C ARG A 414 4.34 -13.34 -27.04
N PRO A 415 4.29 -13.40 -28.38
CA PRO A 415 4.31 -12.19 -29.21
C PRO A 415 3.11 -11.29 -28.96
N LEU A 416 1.92 -11.87 -28.79
CA LEU A 416 0.69 -11.13 -28.53
C LEU A 416 0.72 -10.44 -27.16
N LEU A 417 1.24 -11.10 -26.14
CA LEU A 417 1.45 -10.54 -24.81
C LEU A 417 2.45 -9.37 -24.85
N ASN A 418 3.61 -9.57 -25.49
CA ASN A 418 4.62 -8.53 -25.65
C ASN A 418 4.04 -7.29 -26.31
N PHE A 419 3.31 -7.47 -27.41
CA PHE A 419 2.65 -6.38 -28.12
C PHE A 419 1.64 -5.65 -27.23
N THR A 420 0.78 -6.40 -26.52
CA THR A 420 -0.26 -5.83 -25.68
C THR A 420 0.32 -5.09 -24.46
N PHE A 421 1.34 -5.65 -23.81
CA PHE A 421 2.04 -4.98 -22.71
C PHE A 421 2.80 -3.73 -23.20
N SER A 422 3.44 -3.77 -24.37
CA SER A 422 4.12 -2.61 -24.94
C SER A 422 3.17 -1.44 -25.20
N ILE A 423 1.96 -1.74 -25.70
CA ILE A 423 0.90 -0.71 -25.86
C ILE A 423 0.48 -0.17 -24.50
N PHE A 424 0.28 -1.06 -23.53
CA PHE A 424 -0.16 -0.67 -22.20
C PHE A 424 0.88 0.22 -21.50
N ASP A 425 2.17 -0.10 -21.60
CA ASP A 425 3.26 0.70 -21.05
C ASP A 425 3.33 2.09 -21.70
N LYS A 426 3.23 2.17 -23.04
CA LYS A 426 3.18 3.47 -23.76
C LYS A 426 1.98 4.32 -23.32
N LEU A 427 0.83 3.71 -23.09
CA LEU A 427 -0.33 4.43 -22.58
C LEU A 427 -0.14 4.90 -21.14
N GLN A 428 0.57 4.15 -20.31
CA GLN A 428 0.94 4.60 -18.96
C GLN A 428 1.88 5.81 -19.02
N GLU A 429 2.88 5.80 -19.90
CA GLU A 429 3.85 6.88 -20.06
C GLU A 429 3.17 8.23 -20.34
N ILE A 430 2.08 8.25 -21.10
CA ILE A 430 1.31 9.49 -21.39
C ILE A 430 0.85 10.19 -20.10
N PHE A 431 0.47 9.42 -19.08
CA PHE A 431 -0.03 9.95 -17.81
C PHE A 431 1.05 10.18 -16.75
N LEU A 432 2.25 9.59 -16.90
CA LEU A 432 3.33 9.66 -15.88
C LEU A 432 3.92 11.06 -15.69
N TYR A 433 3.73 11.96 -16.65
CA TYR A 433 4.16 13.36 -16.54
C TYR A 433 3.41 14.13 -15.44
N VAL A 434 2.25 13.61 -15.01
CA VAL A 434 1.40 14.26 -14.02
C VAL A 434 1.69 13.67 -12.63
N LYS A 435 2.29 14.48 -11.77
CA LYS A 435 2.62 14.06 -10.39
C LYS A 435 1.40 14.07 -9.48
N PRO A 436 1.32 13.16 -8.50
CA PRO A 436 0.31 13.24 -7.43
C PRO A 436 0.39 14.57 -6.69
N LEU A 437 -0.78 15.10 -6.29
CA LEU A 437 -0.85 16.30 -5.47
C LEU A 437 -0.50 15.96 -4.02
N ARG A 438 0.56 16.56 -3.49
CA ARG A 438 1.01 16.41 -2.12
C ARG A 438 0.24 17.36 -1.21
N ILE A 439 -0.56 16.81 -0.30
CA ILE A 439 -1.40 17.61 0.63
C ILE A 439 -0.73 17.76 2.00
N GLY A 440 0.09 16.80 2.38
CA GLY A 440 0.68 16.70 3.70
C GLY A 440 -0.23 16.02 4.71
N LYS A 441 0.35 15.76 5.91
CA LYS A 441 -0.38 15.14 7.02
C LYS A 441 -1.56 16.03 7.43
N GLN A 442 -2.72 15.43 7.55
CA GLN A 442 -3.95 16.08 8.02
C GLN A 442 -4.31 15.57 9.42
N SER A 443 -4.99 16.40 10.21
CA SER A 443 -5.54 15.93 11.47
C SER A 443 -6.66 14.92 11.22
N ILE A 444 -6.84 13.99 12.16
CA ILE A 444 -7.89 12.97 12.05
C ILE A 444 -9.29 13.62 11.97
N PHE A 445 -9.47 14.78 12.61
CA PHE A 445 -10.71 15.53 12.54
C PHE A 445 -11.02 15.99 11.11
N ILE A 446 -10.03 16.56 10.41
CA ILE A 446 -10.17 16.98 9.00
C ILE A 446 -10.51 15.78 8.11
N ILE A 447 -9.86 14.64 8.32
CA ILE A 447 -10.13 13.41 7.56
C ILE A 447 -11.57 12.92 7.79
N ILE A 448 -12.06 12.97 9.02
CA ILE A 448 -13.46 12.62 9.34
C ILE A 448 -14.44 13.56 8.65
N VAL A 449 -14.17 14.86 8.67
CA VAL A 449 -15.03 15.85 7.98
C VAL A 449 -15.04 15.59 6.48
N ILE A 450 -13.88 15.35 5.85
CA ILE A 450 -13.78 14.99 4.43
C ILE A 450 -14.58 13.71 4.15
N PHE A 451 -14.45 12.68 5.00
CA PHE A 451 -15.21 11.43 4.85
C PHE A 451 -16.72 11.68 4.86
N ILE A 452 -17.22 12.46 5.80
CA ILE A 452 -18.66 12.82 5.89
C ILE A 452 -19.11 13.57 4.64
N VAL A 453 -18.32 14.54 4.17
CA VAL A 453 -18.65 15.33 2.97
C VAL A 453 -18.62 14.45 1.72
N VAL A 454 -17.69 13.50 1.61
CA VAL A 454 -17.64 12.52 0.50
C VAL A 454 -18.92 11.66 0.49
N VAL A 455 -19.36 11.14 1.64
CA VAL A 455 -20.61 10.37 1.74
C VAL A 455 -21.81 11.25 1.36
N TYR A 456 -21.83 12.52 1.76
CA TYR A 456 -22.84 13.48 1.35
C TYR A 456 -22.86 13.69 -0.18
N ILE A 457 -21.69 13.89 -0.81
CA ILE A 457 -21.57 14.03 -2.26
C ILE A 457 -22.19 12.80 -2.98
N MET A 458 -21.84 11.60 -2.51
CA MET A 458 -22.36 10.35 -3.08
C MET A 458 -23.90 10.28 -3.00
N THR A 459 -24.47 10.64 -1.85
CA THR A 459 -25.93 10.62 -1.66
C THR A 459 -26.64 11.64 -2.54
N GLU A 460 -26.08 12.84 -2.71
CA GLU A 460 -26.68 13.88 -3.55
C GLU A 460 -26.51 13.58 -5.06
N LEU A 461 -25.41 12.97 -5.47
CA LEU A 461 -25.23 12.45 -6.85
C LEU A 461 -26.29 11.40 -7.17
N ASN A 462 -26.54 10.46 -6.25
CA ASN A 462 -27.56 9.43 -6.46
C ASN A 462 -28.99 9.97 -6.53
N ARG A 463 -29.22 11.16 -5.93
CA ARG A 463 -30.48 11.93 -6.01
C ARG A 463 -30.53 12.89 -7.18
N PHE A 464 -29.53 12.90 -8.06
CA PHE A 464 -29.37 13.82 -9.20
C PHE A 464 -29.35 15.32 -8.81
N LYS A 465 -28.93 15.64 -7.57
CA LYS A 465 -28.77 17.02 -7.09
C LYS A 465 -27.35 17.53 -7.30
N TYR A 466 -26.98 17.73 -8.56
CA TYR A 466 -25.60 18.06 -8.98
C TYR A 466 -25.07 19.34 -8.34
N SER A 467 -25.89 20.37 -8.17
CA SER A 467 -25.49 21.62 -7.50
C SER A 467 -25.05 21.39 -6.06
N LYS A 468 -25.79 20.55 -5.31
CA LYS A 468 -25.43 20.21 -3.93
C LYS A 468 -24.18 19.34 -3.86
N ALA A 469 -24.03 18.40 -4.78
CA ALA A 469 -22.79 17.61 -4.89
C ALA A 469 -21.58 18.49 -5.22
N ALA A 470 -21.72 19.45 -6.14
CA ALA A 470 -20.69 20.43 -6.46
C ALA A 470 -20.27 21.26 -5.24
N ILE A 471 -21.25 21.77 -4.45
CA ILE A 471 -20.96 22.45 -3.18
C ILE A 471 -20.11 21.56 -2.27
N GLY A 472 -20.44 20.28 -2.15
CA GLY A 472 -19.64 19.34 -1.37
C GLY A 472 -18.19 19.23 -1.87
N VAL A 473 -17.97 19.14 -3.19
CA VAL A 473 -16.61 19.10 -3.79
C VAL A 473 -15.86 20.40 -3.47
N PHE A 474 -16.49 21.56 -3.62
CA PHE A 474 -15.89 22.85 -3.24
C PHE A 474 -15.55 22.92 -1.75
N THR A 475 -16.42 22.38 -0.88
CA THR A 475 -16.15 22.31 0.56
C THR A 475 -14.89 21.50 0.86
N VAL A 476 -14.73 20.32 0.23
CA VAL A 476 -13.50 19.53 0.38
C VAL A 476 -12.28 20.29 -0.11
N ALA A 477 -12.36 20.93 -1.27
CA ALA A 477 -11.25 21.73 -1.81
C ALA A 477 -10.85 22.86 -0.87
N ILE A 478 -11.83 23.61 -0.32
CA ILE A 478 -11.61 24.70 0.64
C ILE A 478 -10.95 24.16 1.92
N ILE A 479 -11.44 23.04 2.47
CA ILE A 479 -10.86 22.42 3.67
C ILE A 479 -9.39 22.08 3.42
N LEU A 480 -9.07 21.45 2.28
CA LEU A 480 -7.70 21.10 1.92
C LEU A 480 -6.81 22.32 1.73
N ILE A 481 -7.32 23.36 1.08
CA ILE A 481 -6.60 24.63 0.92
C ILE A 481 -6.31 25.23 2.29
N ILE A 482 -7.32 25.43 3.13
CA ILE A 482 -7.15 26.03 4.46
C ILE A 482 -6.16 25.19 5.30
N SER A 483 -6.29 23.87 5.27
CA SER A 483 -5.40 22.99 6.03
C SER A 483 -3.94 23.07 5.59
N SER A 484 -3.68 23.37 4.31
CA SER A 484 -2.31 23.56 3.78
C SER A 484 -1.66 24.87 4.26
N TYR A 485 -2.46 25.83 4.75
CA TYR A 485 -1.99 27.09 5.29
C TYR A 485 -1.73 27.08 6.81
N ILE A 486 -2.09 25.99 7.49
CA ILE A 486 -1.81 25.85 8.93
C ILE A 486 -0.29 25.89 9.13
N PRO A 487 0.23 26.88 9.91
CA PRO A 487 1.66 27.00 10.15
C PRO A 487 2.18 25.76 10.91
N ARG A 488 3.37 25.33 10.53
CA ARG A 488 4.08 24.23 11.20
C ARG A 488 5.50 24.68 11.44
N GLU A 489 5.93 24.60 12.68
CA GLU A 489 7.30 24.99 13.08
C GLU A 489 7.84 23.92 13.98
N TYR A 490 8.92 23.27 13.56
CA TYR A 490 9.63 22.26 14.33
C TYR A 490 11.00 21.94 13.75
N ILE A 491 11.86 21.44 14.61
CA ILE A 491 13.18 20.92 14.28
C ILE A 491 13.19 19.46 14.73
N GLU A 492 13.43 18.55 13.81
CA GLU A 492 13.49 17.12 14.08
C GLU A 492 14.78 16.51 13.55
N GLU A 493 15.36 15.63 14.33
CA GLU A 493 16.43 14.77 13.88
C GLU A 493 15.82 13.58 13.15
N ILE A 494 16.18 13.38 11.88
CA ILE A 494 15.69 12.31 11.04
C ILE A 494 16.84 11.39 10.65
N LYS A 495 16.54 10.09 10.60
CA LYS A 495 17.53 9.09 10.21
C LYS A 495 17.30 8.68 8.75
N ILE A 496 18.28 8.95 7.91
CA ILE A 496 18.28 8.52 6.51
C ILE A 496 19.48 7.60 6.30
N GLY A 497 19.23 6.35 5.94
CA GLY A 497 20.27 5.34 5.86
C GLY A 497 20.86 5.04 7.25
N LYS A 498 22.14 5.35 7.45
CA LYS A 498 22.86 5.17 8.73
C LYS A 498 23.13 6.47 9.48
N GLU A 499 22.83 7.60 8.88
CA GLU A 499 23.14 8.91 9.45
C GLU A 499 21.89 9.63 9.94
N ASN A 500 22.09 10.41 10.98
CA ASN A 500 21.14 11.36 11.49
C ASN A 500 21.38 12.70 10.81
N ILE A 501 20.33 13.29 10.28
CA ILE A 501 20.32 14.60 9.64
C ILE A 501 19.24 15.46 10.29
N TYR A 502 19.36 16.77 10.21
CA TYR A 502 18.38 17.66 10.79
C TYR A 502 17.41 18.16 9.73
N TYR A 503 16.13 18.06 10.04
CA TYR A 503 15.04 18.63 9.25
C TYR A 503 14.41 19.79 10.03
N ILE A 504 14.37 20.94 9.39
CA ILE A 504 13.80 22.17 9.95
C ILE A 504 12.59 22.53 9.12
N ARG A 505 11.46 22.67 9.77
CA ARG A 505 10.24 23.19 9.19
C ARG A 505 9.91 24.53 9.81
N GLU A 506 9.68 25.51 8.99
CA GLU A 506 9.29 26.83 9.42
C GLU A 506 8.24 27.39 8.47
N ASN A 507 6.99 27.35 8.93
CA ASN A 507 5.83 27.75 8.15
C ASN A 507 5.78 27.05 6.77
N ARG A 508 6.04 27.80 5.69
CA ARG A 508 6.04 27.30 4.32
C ARG A 508 7.41 26.84 3.83
N ASN A 509 8.45 27.13 4.57
CA ASN A 509 9.81 26.78 4.20
C ASN A 509 10.29 25.53 4.91
N ASN A 510 11.20 24.80 4.29
CA ASN A 510 11.85 23.66 4.87
C ASN A 510 13.34 23.64 4.53
N MET A 511 14.14 23.17 5.46
CA MET A 511 15.58 23.01 5.32
C MET A 511 16.01 21.62 5.77
N ILE A 512 16.92 21.04 5.03
CA ILE A 512 17.63 19.82 5.44
C ILE A 512 19.09 20.18 5.62
N ILE A 513 19.67 19.77 6.73
CA ILE A 513 21.08 19.95 7.02
C ILE A 513 21.77 18.60 6.86
N ASN A 514 22.71 18.55 5.93
CA ASN A 514 23.45 17.39 5.47
C ASN A 514 22.60 16.38 4.68
N THR A 515 23.28 15.34 4.21
CA THR A 515 22.70 14.21 3.49
C THR A 515 23.26 12.92 4.09
N SER A 516 22.63 11.81 3.76
CA SER A 516 23.09 10.51 4.24
C SER A 516 24.41 10.10 3.57
N SER A 517 25.26 9.45 4.32
CA SER A 517 26.40 8.73 3.80
C SER A 517 26.20 7.22 3.96
N ASN A 518 26.89 6.46 3.16
CA ASN A 518 27.04 5.01 3.30
C ASN A 518 25.83 4.15 2.99
N ILE A 519 25.65 3.90 1.71
CA ILE A 519 24.88 2.74 1.28
C ILE A 519 25.78 1.86 0.42
N LYS A 520 26.29 0.78 1.01
CA LYS A 520 26.88 -0.29 0.22
C LYS A 520 25.76 -1.01 -0.53
N ASN A 521 25.91 -1.14 -1.84
CA ASN A 521 25.05 -1.95 -2.68
C ASN A 521 25.09 -3.40 -2.20
N PHE A 522 23.99 -3.88 -1.64
CA PHE A 522 23.86 -5.27 -1.19
C PHE A 522 23.11 -6.15 -2.19
N TYR A 523 22.67 -5.59 -3.33
CA TYR A 523 21.84 -6.31 -4.28
C TYR A 523 22.62 -6.69 -5.52
N THR A 524 22.78 -7.98 -5.72
CA THR A 524 23.30 -8.59 -6.96
C THR A 524 22.20 -8.99 -7.93
N ASP A 525 20.93 -8.81 -7.54
CA ASP A 525 19.79 -9.13 -8.39
C ASP A 525 19.43 -7.93 -9.27
N TYR A 526 19.57 -8.09 -10.59
CA TYR A 526 19.25 -7.09 -11.60
C TYR A 526 17.80 -6.56 -11.55
N ARG A 527 16.88 -7.28 -10.89
CA ARG A 527 15.48 -6.90 -10.71
C ARG A 527 15.24 -5.86 -9.62
N LYS A 528 16.25 -5.58 -8.80
CA LYS A 528 16.14 -4.60 -7.71
C LYS A 528 17.22 -3.56 -7.83
N LYS A 529 16.82 -2.36 -8.24
CA LYS A 529 17.70 -1.19 -8.27
C LYS A 529 18.30 -0.89 -6.90
N ASP A 530 19.47 -0.29 -6.94
CA ASP A 530 20.31 0.08 -5.82
C ASP A 530 19.60 0.93 -4.75
N ARG A 531 20.18 0.98 -3.57
CA ARG A 531 19.71 1.77 -2.42
C ARG A 531 19.59 3.28 -2.66
N GLU A 532 20.21 3.82 -3.70
CA GLU A 532 20.00 5.22 -4.13
C GLU A 532 18.52 5.54 -4.34
N TYR A 533 17.77 4.60 -4.92
CA TYR A 533 16.32 4.74 -5.06
C TYR A 533 15.60 4.78 -3.69
N ASP A 534 16.09 4.01 -2.71
CA ASP A 534 15.48 3.96 -1.37
C ASP A 534 15.64 5.29 -0.63
N ILE A 535 16.75 6.02 -0.83
CA ILE A 535 16.95 7.35 -0.24
C ILE A 535 16.06 8.40 -0.88
N ILE A 536 15.94 8.40 -2.20
CA ILE A 536 15.00 9.28 -2.90
C ILE A 536 13.57 8.99 -2.42
N SER A 537 13.23 7.72 -2.23
CA SER A 537 11.95 7.28 -1.68
C SER A 537 11.72 7.80 -0.26
N GLU A 538 12.75 7.85 0.58
CA GLU A 538 12.67 8.43 1.93
C GLU A 538 12.42 9.95 1.88
N TYR A 539 13.16 10.68 1.02
CA TYR A 539 12.90 12.10 0.81
C TYR A 539 11.51 12.36 0.23
N ASP A 540 11.05 11.52 -0.71
CA ASP A 540 9.68 11.61 -1.24
C ASP A 540 8.63 11.38 -0.15
N SER A 541 8.88 10.43 0.76
CA SER A 541 7.99 10.17 1.90
C SER A 541 7.91 11.36 2.85
N LEU A 542 9.04 12.00 3.14
CA LEU A 542 9.10 13.24 3.91
C LEU A 542 8.33 14.36 3.21
N MET A 543 8.56 14.57 1.91
CA MET A 543 7.87 15.61 1.14
C MET A 543 6.36 15.37 1.05
N ASN A 544 5.93 14.12 0.93
CA ASN A 544 4.50 13.77 0.97
C ASN A 544 3.87 14.09 2.33
N TYR A 545 4.57 13.76 3.42
CA TYR A 545 4.13 14.08 4.78
C TYR A 545 4.02 15.59 5.01
N GLU A 546 4.96 16.37 4.44
CA GLU A 546 5.02 17.81 4.55
C GLU A 546 4.06 18.55 3.60
N GLY A 547 3.54 17.89 2.57
CA GLY A 547 2.77 18.52 1.51
C GLY A 547 3.62 19.47 0.65
N LYS A 548 4.86 19.08 0.36
CA LYS A 548 5.83 19.89 -0.41
C LYS A 548 6.37 19.12 -1.58
N ASP A 549 6.67 19.83 -2.66
CA ASP A 549 7.26 19.22 -3.85
C ASP A 549 8.79 19.19 -3.78
N ARG A 550 9.40 20.13 -3.04
CA ARG A 550 10.85 20.31 -2.98
C ARG A 550 11.32 20.73 -1.58
N ILE A 551 12.59 20.46 -1.32
CA ILE A 551 13.34 21.02 -0.21
C ILE A 551 13.69 22.45 -0.60
N ASN A 552 13.33 23.42 0.25
CA ASN A 552 13.64 24.83 -0.03
C ASN A 552 15.14 25.09 0.09
N TYR A 553 15.79 24.58 1.15
CA TYR A 553 17.20 24.76 1.41
C TYR A 553 17.85 23.43 1.78
N LEU A 554 18.93 23.08 1.08
CA LEU A 554 19.81 21.96 1.45
C LEU A 554 21.15 22.56 1.91
N LEU A 555 21.44 22.47 3.21
CA LEU A 555 22.70 22.94 3.79
C LEU A 555 23.68 21.76 3.89
N LEU A 556 24.88 21.93 3.34
CA LEU A 556 25.94 20.93 3.40
C LEU A 556 27.09 21.44 4.26
N THR A 557 27.43 20.67 5.31
CA THR A 557 28.55 20.94 6.22
C THR A 557 29.69 19.93 6.02
N SER A 558 29.64 19.07 5.01
CA SER A 558 30.65 18.04 4.77
C SER A 558 30.84 17.78 3.26
N ALA A 559 32.10 17.62 2.85
CA ALA A 559 32.51 17.30 1.48
C ALA A 559 32.72 15.80 1.26
N LYS A 560 32.37 14.93 2.21
CA LYS A 560 32.52 13.48 2.02
C LYS A 560 31.82 13.03 0.74
N LYS A 561 32.56 12.26 -0.10
CA LYS A 561 32.10 11.83 -1.43
C LYS A 561 30.68 11.28 -1.43
N ASN A 562 30.35 10.45 -0.46
CA ASN A 562 29.02 9.86 -0.36
C ASN A 562 27.91 10.92 -0.13
N LYS A 563 28.18 11.95 0.69
CA LYS A 563 27.23 13.03 0.96
C LYS A 563 27.03 13.92 -0.27
N SER A 564 28.13 14.22 -0.99
CA SER A 564 28.07 15.01 -2.23
C SER A 564 27.35 14.28 -3.37
N GLU A 565 27.56 12.97 -3.53
CA GLU A 565 26.83 12.14 -4.50
C GLU A 565 25.31 12.14 -4.23
N TYR A 566 24.89 12.09 -2.96
CA TYR A 566 23.47 12.17 -2.62
C TYR A 566 22.88 13.55 -2.86
N ALA A 567 23.61 14.61 -2.53
CA ALA A 567 23.20 15.96 -2.87
C ALA A 567 23.05 16.13 -4.39
N ALA A 568 23.98 15.56 -5.18
CA ALA A 568 23.90 15.54 -6.63
C ALA A 568 22.64 14.80 -7.15
N ASN A 569 22.32 13.66 -6.53
CA ASN A 569 21.11 12.91 -6.89
C ASN A 569 19.82 13.67 -6.55
N LEU A 570 19.77 14.36 -5.41
CA LEU A 570 18.63 15.22 -5.04
C LEU A 570 18.46 16.39 -6.03
N LEU A 571 19.56 17.00 -6.45
CA LEU A 571 19.58 18.05 -7.49
C LEU A 571 19.14 17.50 -8.84
N ALA A 572 19.68 16.35 -9.26
CA ALA A 572 19.35 15.70 -10.53
C ALA A 572 17.86 15.40 -10.64
N ASN A 573 17.22 15.00 -9.55
CA ASN A 573 15.78 14.72 -9.48
C ASN A 573 14.90 15.97 -9.22
N ASN A 574 15.48 17.17 -9.26
CA ASN A 574 14.79 18.44 -9.01
C ASN A 574 14.06 18.51 -7.66
N LEU A 575 14.64 17.91 -6.61
CA LEU A 575 14.06 17.88 -5.26
C LEU A 575 14.50 19.05 -4.38
N VAL A 576 15.44 19.90 -4.82
CA VAL A 576 16.01 21.01 -4.07
C VAL A 576 15.83 22.32 -4.84
N ASN A 577 15.46 23.40 -4.13
CA ASN A 577 15.36 24.74 -4.73
C ASN A 577 16.63 25.56 -4.56
N LYS A 578 17.29 25.47 -3.38
CA LYS A 578 18.52 26.20 -3.08
C LYS A 578 19.49 25.28 -2.33
N ILE A 579 20.75 25.32 -2.69
CA ILE A 579 21.81 24.64 -1.99
C ILE A 579 22.68 25.66 -1.25
N VAL A 580 22.97 25.39 0.01
CA VAL A 580 23.84 26.22 0.86
C VAL A 580 25.04 25.40 1.24
N VAL A 581 26.22 25.92 1.04
CA VAL A 581 27.46 25.22 1.34
C VAL A 581 28.34 26.12 2.20
N VAL A 582 28.95 25.60 3.26
CA VAL A 582 29.88 26.35 4.07
C VAL A 582 31.21 26.54 3.32
N ASP A 583 31.85 27.69 3.48
CA ASP A 583 33.02 28.09 2.69
C ASP A 583 34.19 27.11 2.77
N SER A 584 34.47 26.54 3.95
CA SER A 584 35.53 25.55 4.13
C SER A 584 35.40 24.31 3.25
N VAL A 585 34.17 23.94 2.94
CA VAL A 585 33.82 22.72 2.16
C VAL A 585 33.59 23.05 0.67
N ASN A 586 33.33 24.31 0.36
CA ASN A 586 32.94 24.78 -0.99
C ASN A 586 33.92 24.37 -2.08
N ARG A 587 35.25 24.47 -1.84
CA ARG A 587 36.28 24.13 -2.83
C ARG A 587 36.24 22.64 -3.27
N LYS A 588 35.77 21.76 -2.39
CA LYS A 588 35.68 20.31 -2.64
C LYS A 588 34.35 19.91 -3.30
N LEU A 589 33.40 20.83 -3.43
CA LEU A 589 32.05 20.60 -3.96
C LEU A 589 31.79 21.34 -5.30
N LEU A 590 32.83 21.64 -6.09
CA LEU A 590 32.71 22.34 -7.36
C LEU A 590 31.81 21.61 -8.35
N GLU A 591 31.86 20.29 -8.42
CA GLU A 591 30.97 19.47 -9.24
C GLU A 591 29.48 19.70 -8.91
N LEU A 592 29.15 19.87 -7.61
CA LEU A 592 27.78 20.20 -7.20
C LEU A 592 27.35 21.59 -7.65
N LYS A 593 28.27 22.54 -7.73
CA LYS A 593 28.02 23.89 -8.24
C LYS A 593 27.65 23.83 -9.71
N ASP A 594 28.37 23.03 -10.51
CA ASP A 594 28.10 22.87 -11.95
C ASP A 594 26.73 22.20 -12.17
N ILE A 595 26.40 21.15 -11.40
CA ILE A 595 25.08 20.50 -11.44
C ILE A 595 23.98 21.48 -11.03
N ALA A 596 24.17 22.25 -9.97
CA ALA A 596 23.21 23.25 -9.51
C ALA A 596 22.96 24.32 -10.58
N GLN A 597 24.01 24.79 -11.23
CA GLN A 597 23.96 25.76 -12.32
C GLN A 597 23.20 25.22 -13.55
N TYR A 598 23.49 23.98 -13.95
CA TYR A 598 22.77 23.28 -15.02
C TYR A 598 21.28 23.13 -14.71
N LYS A 599 20.95 22.81 -13.46
CA LYS A 599 19.56 22.65 -12.99
C LYS A 599 18.88 23.96 -12.61
N LYS A 600 19.54 25.10 -12.76
CA LYS A 600 19.04 26.43 -12.34
C LYS A 600 18.66 26.50 -10.87
N VAL A 601 19.39 25.79 -10.00
CA VAL A 601 19.28 25.82 -8.56
C VAL A 601 20.24 26.87 -8.00
N GLU A 602 19.76 27.72 -7.10
CA GLU A 602 20.57 28.76 -6.46
C GLU A 602 21.63 28.11 -5.55
N TYR A 603 22.90 28.48 -5.76
CA TYR A 603 24.04 27.99 -5.00
C TYR A 603 24.59 29.12 -4.13
N ILE A 604 24.50 28.98 -2.80
CA ILE A 604 24.85 29.98 -1.80
C ILE A 604 26.05 29.47 -1.01
N VAL A 605 27.06 30.31 -0.83
CA VAL A 605 28.22 30.02 0.04
C VAL A 605 28.05 30.77 1.34
N LEU A 606 28.08 30.06 2.45
CA LEU A 606 28.02 30.63 3.80
C LEU A 606 29.46 30.83 4.32
N ASN A 607 29.89 32.08 4.38
CA ASN A 607 31.23 32.45 4.81
C ASN A 607 31.39 32.39 6.35
N ASN A 608 32.62 32.20 6.81
CA ASN A 608 32.93 32.21 8.26
C ASN A 608 32.50 33.55 8.88
N GLY A 609 31.80 33.49 10.01
CA GLY A 609 31.29 34.67 10.72
C GLY A 609 29.96 35.20 10.15
N THR A 610 29.34 34.55 9.17
CA THR A 610 28.04 35.00 8.60
C THR A 610 26.87 34.25 9.18
N GLU A 611 25.74 34.95 9.28
CA GLU A 611 24.44 34.42 9.67
C GLU A 611 23.49 34.39 8.47
N MET A 612 22.81 33.25 8.33
CA MET A 612 21.70 33.09 7.39
C MET A 612 20.40 32.96 8.19
N LYS A 613 19.45 33.83 7.92
CA LYS A 613 18.11 33.75 8.53
C LYS A 613 17.16 32.93 7.69
N PHE A 614 16.48 32.00 8.35
CA PHE A 614 15.50 31.12 7.79
C PHE A 614 14.22 31.22 8.65
N GLY A 615 13.40 32.24 8.40
CA GLY A 615 12.27 32.62 9.24
C GLY A 615 12.69 33.00 10.65
N SER A 616 12.24 32.27 11.69
CA SER A 616 12.63 32.44 13.09
C SER A 616 13.93 31.70 13.42
N THR A 617 14.36 30.77 12.54
CA THR A 617 15.61 30.02 12.72
C THR A 617 16.79 30.78 12.12
N SER A 618 17.86 30.92 12.88
CA SER A 618 19.14 31.43 12.38
C SER A 618 20.17 30.32 12.26
N VAL A 619 20.92 30.34 11.18
CA VAL A 619 22.03 29.42 10.90
C VAL A 619 23.30 30.26 10.84
N PHE A 620 24.17 30.06 11.78
CA PHE A 620 25.43 30.80 11.93
C PHE A 620 26.60 29.88 11.72
N TYR A 621 27.55 30.25 10.84
CA TYR A 621 28.75 29.49 10.58
C TYR A 621 29.97 30.19 11.23
N TYR A 622 30.71 29.52 12.12
CA TYR A 622 31.92 30.00 12.76
C TYR A 622 32.85 28.85 13.16
N ASP A 623 34.13 29.06 13.11
CA ASP A 623 35.17 28.13 13.59
C ASP A 623 34.91 26.65 13.25
N LYS A 624 34.59 26.37 11.99
CA LYS A 624 34.23 25.01 11.52
C LYS A 624 33.02 24.40 12.23
N LYS A 625 32.13 25.22 12.78
CA LYS A 625 30.88 24.80 13.35
C LYS A 625 29.70 25.55 12.73
N VAL A 626 28.61 24.86 12.49
CA VAL A 626 27.35 25.47 12.13
C VAL A 626 26.44 25.43 13.35
N LYS A 627 26.10 26.59 13.85
CA LYS A 627 25.19 26.78 14.97
C LYS A 627 23.80 27.08 14.42
N VAL A 628 22.85 26.28 14.82
CA VAL A 628 21.43 26.46 14.46
C VAL A 628 20.67 26.86 15.71
N LYS A 629 19.98 27.98 15.65
CA LYS A 629 19.20 28.51 16.76
C LYS A 629 17.78 28.85 16.31
N ASN A 630 16.79 28.31 17.01
CA ASN A 630 15.39 28.69 16.94
C ASN A 630 14.89 29.05 18.34
N GLN A 631 13.66 29.54 18.48
CA GLN A 631 13.07 29.93 19.77
C GLN A 631 13.15 28.83 20.84
N ASP A 632 12.99 27.55 20.45
CA ASP A 632 12.90 26.41 21.37
C ASP A 632 14.15 25.53 21.43
N ARG A 633 15.06 25.62 20.46
CA ARG A 633 16.23 24.73 20.35
C ARG A 633 17.44 25.45 19.82
N GLU A 634 18.59 25.06 20.38
CA GLU A 634 19.93 25.49 19.93
C GLU A 634 20.84 24.26 19.88
N PHE A 635 21.52 24.06 18.75
CA PHE A 635 22.49 22.97 18.60
C PHE A 635 23.61 23.36 17.62
N GLU A 636 24.74 22.67 17.73
CA GLU A 636 25.91 22.87 16.88
C GLU A 636 26.20 21.60 16.07
N ILE A 637 26.65 21.78 14.84
CA ILE A 637 27.05 20.71 13.92
C ILE A 637 28.50 21.00 13.52
N GLU A 638 29.37 20.01 13.70
CA GLU A 638 30.74 20.11 13.23
C GLU A 638 30.81 20.03 11.69
N VAL A 639 31.69 20.83 11.12
CA VAL A 639 31.98 20.84 9.69
C VAL A 639 33.11 19.87 9.42
N ASP A 640 32.80 18.83 8.65
CA ASP A 640 33.76 17.82 8.19
C ASP A 640 34.39 18.27 6.87
N ASP A 641 35.67 18.59 6.87
CA ASP A 641 36.46 18.96 5.70
C ASP A 641 36.75 17.80 4.73
#